data_724833e5d9b055c2745af2488d44928d
#
_entry.id   724833e5d9b055c2745af2488d44928d
#
_cell.length_a   1.000
_cell.length_b   1.000
_cell.length_c   1.000
_cell.angle_alpha   90.00
_cell.angle_beta   90.00
_cell.angle_gamma   90.00
#
_symmetry.space_group_name_H-M   'P 1'
#
loop_
_entity.id
_entity.type
_entity.pdbx_description
1 polymer ?
#
loop_
_entity_poly.entity_id
_entity_poly.type
_entity_poly.pdbx_seq_one_letter_code
_entity_poly.pdbx_strand_id
1 'polypeptide(L)'
;MSKAPFLPIRDLVIFPNVVTPIYVGRANSIATLEKAIANKTKLVLGLQKDASEENPTFDGDIYEVGVIANIVQIIRMPNNNIKVLVEAESRVKIKDIETEDKEYFATYTVIKETLKDSKETEAIYRKVFTRFEKYISMIGKFSSELILNLKKIEDYSNGLDIMASNLNISAEKKQEILEISNVRDRGYKILDNIVAEMEIATLEKTIDEKVKTKMNEAQRAYYLKEKISVMKEELGDFSQDDDVIEIVDRVKDADIPKEVREKLEAEIKKLTKMQPFSAESSVIRNYIEAVLDLPWNKETKDVLDLKKASEILERDHYGLKDAKEKVLDYLAVKTLNPSMNGAILCLSGPPGIGKTSLVKSIAESMGRKFVRVSLGGVRDEAEIRGHRRTYVGSMPGKIMKAMKEAGTKNPVILLDEIDKMSNDYKGDPASAMLEVLDPEQNKSFEDHYIDMPFDLSKVFFVATANDLRTVSAPLRDRMDILQLSSYTEFEKLHIAQNFLLKQAQKENGLADVEIKIPDKVMFKLIDEYTREAGVRNLKREIINICRKIAREVVEKDIKKFNLKASDLEKYLGKAKFRPEKSRKAVGKVAVVNGLAWTAVGGVTLDVQGVDTAGKGDVTLTGTLGNVMKESASVAMTYVKANLKKYPPKDENFFKDRAIHLHFPEGATPKDGPSAGITITTAIVSVLTNRKVRQDIAMTGEITITGDVLAIGGVREKVIGAHRAGIKEVILPEDNRVDTDEIPDELKSTMKIHFAKTYDDVSKLVFVK
;
A
#
# COMPACT_ATOMS: atom_id res chain seq x y z
N MET A 1 34.79 -17.57 33.96
CA MET A 1 33.75 -16.80 33.26
C MET A 1 33.39 -15.66 34.17
N SER A 2 33.36 -14.47 33.64
CA SER A 2 33.00 -13.25 34.41
C SER A 2 31.60 -12.79 34.02
N LYS A 3 30.84 -12.24 34.99
CA LYS A 3 29.50 -11.64 34.73
C LYS A 3 29.62 -10.13 34.89
N ALA A 4 29.05 -9.37 33.98
CA ALA A 4 28.97 -7.89 34.04
C ALA A 4 27.69 -7.35 33.42
N PRO A 5 27.29 -6.11 33.79
CA PRO A 5 26.19 -5.42 33.15
C PRO A 5 26.37 -5.34 31.64
N PHE A 6 25.28 -5.53 30.88
CA PHE A 6 25.29 -5.61 29.41
C PHE A 6 24.42 -4.52 28.78
N LEU A 7 24.92 -3.88 27.75
CA LEU A 7 24.14 -2.94 26.94
C LEU A 7 24.11 -3.39 25.47
N PRO A 8 22.92 -3.67 24.91
CA PRO A 8 22.76 -3.90 23.48
C PRO A 8 22.87 -2.59 22.69
N ILE A 9 23.74 -2.55 21.71
CA ILE A 9 24.00 -1.37 20.87
C ILE A 9 23.37 -1.59 19.50
N ARG A 10 22.75 -0.52 18.96
CA ARG A 10 22.17 -0.46 17.60
C ARG A 10 23.14 0.28 16.67
N ASP A 11 23.30 -0.22 15.46
CA ASP A 11 23.97 0.46 14.33
C ASP A 11 25.39 1.00 14.59
N LEU A 12 26.00 0.66 15.72
CA LEU A 12 27.33 1.14 16.09
C LEU A 12 28.19 0.01 16.66
N VAL A 13 29.35 -0.22 16.08
CA VAL A 13 30.36 -1.16 16.59
C VAL A 13 31.45 -0.38 17.30
N ILE A 14 31.76 -0.81 18.52
CA ILE A 14 32.80 -0.18 19.38
C ILE A 14 34.04 -1.07 19.35
N PHE A 15 35.19 -0.44 19.09
CA PHE A 15 36.47 -1.14 19.03
C PHE A 15 37.30 -0.89 20.31
N PRO A 16 38.17 -1.82 20.72
CA PRO A 16 39.07 -1.63 21.83
C PRO A 16 39.96 -0.37 21.70
N ASN A 17 40.24 0.27 22.84
CA ASN A 17 41.02 1.49 22.96
C ASN A 17 40.48 2.70 22.17
N VAL A 18 39.20 2.65 21.82
CA VAL A 18 38.50 3.77 21.18
C VAL A 18 37.46 4.34 22.13
N VAL A 19 37.50 5.65 22.34
CA VAL A 19 36.50 6.37 23.12
C VAL A 19 35.32 6.71 22.22
N THR A 20 34.13 6.20 22.57
CA THR A 20 32.94 6.31 21.71
C THR A 20 31.74 6.81 22.52
N PRO A 21 30.99 7.81 22.01
CA PRO A 21 29.74 8.24 22.62
C PRO A 21 28.62 7.28 22.23
N ILE A 22 27.85 6.79 23.19
CA ILE A 22 26.65 5.98 23.00
C ILE A 22 25.43 6.71 23.59
N TYR A 23 24.27 6.47 23.01
CA TYR A 23 22.98 7.03 23.49
C TYR A 23 22.13 5.89 24.04
N VAL A 24 21.76 6.00 25.31
CA VAL A 24 20.95 5.01 26.02
C VAL A 24 19.59 5.59 26.30
N GLY A 25 18.53 4.97 25.76
CA GLY A 25 17.15 5.47 25.88
C GLY A 25 16.13 4.41 26.30
N ARG A 26 16.46 3.11 26.21
CA ARG A 26 15.56 2.03 26.63
C ARG A 26 15.54 1.89 28.15
N ALA A 27 14.37 1.63 28.73
CA ALA A 27 14.20 1.53 30.17
C ALA A 27 15.14 0.50 30.82
N ASN A 28 15.26 -0.71 30.23
CA ASN A 28 16.12 -1.75 30.74
C ASN A 28 17.62 -1.39 30.61
N SER A 29 17.99 -0.75 29.50
CA SER A 29 19.37 -0.28 29.29
C SER A 29 19.74 0.87 30.23
N ILE A 30 18.80 1.77 30.56
CA ILE A 30 18.99 2.85 31.53
C ILE A 30 19.20 2.24 32.92
N ALA A 31 18.33 1.31 33.34
CA ALA A 31 18.45 0.64 34.64
C ALA A 31 19.82 -0.11 34.76
N THR A 32 20.21 -0.83 33.73
CA THR A 32 21.51 -1.51 33.69
C THR A 32 22.68 -0.53 33.80
N LEU A 33 22.61 0.59 33.09
CA LEU A 33 23.64 1.63 33.12
C LEU A 33 23.74 2.28 34.47
N GLU A 34 22.62 2.67 35.09
CA GLU A 34 22.57 3.31 36.42
C GLU A 34 23.16 2.39 37.49
N LYS A 35 22.88 1.09 37.43
CA LYS A 35 23.49 0.09 38.32
C LYS A 35 24.99 -0.04 38.10
N ALA A 36 25.44 -0.08 36.83
CA ALA A 36 26.86 -0.12 36.50
C ALA A 36 27.60 1.12 37.06
N ILE A 37 26.98 2.27 36.98
CA ILE A 37 27.49 3.54 37.54
C ILE A 37 27.59 3.47 39.07
N ALA A 38 26.49 3.06 39.74
CA ALA A 38 26.42 2.98 41.20
C ALA A 38 27.49 2.03 41.76
N ASN A 39 27.71 0.90 41.08
CA ASN A 39 28.67 -0.10 41.51
C ASN A 39 30.08 0.10 40.94
N LYS A 40 30.31 1.15 40.13
CA LYS A 40 31.58 1.42 39.44
C LYS A 40 32.10 0.18 38.66
N THR A 41 31.19 -0.56 38.02
CA THR A 41 31.53 -1.75 37.25
C THR A 41 31.68 -1.42 35.75
N LYS A 42 32.46 -2.23 35.08
CA LYS A 42 32.60 -2.16 33.62
C LYS A 42 31.32 -2.65 32.94
N LEU A 43 31.11 -2.22 31.70
CA LEU A 43 30.00 -2.59 30.86
C LEU A 43 30.45 -3.54 29.75
N VAL A 44 29.68 -4.59 29.48
CA VAL A 44 29.81 -5.36 28.26
C VAL A 44 28.88 -4.75 27.20
N LEU A 45 29.41 -4.47 26.00
CA LEU A 45 28.70 -3.84 24.90
C LEU A 45 28.67 -4.82 23.72
N GLY A 46 27.49 -5.09 23.16
CA GLY A 46 27.33 -6.01 22.03
C GLY A 46 26.38 -5.44 20.98
N LEU A 47 26.70 -5.66 19.71
CA LEU A 47 25.88 -5.22 18.60
C LEU A 47 24.62 -6.10 18.47
N GLN A 48 23.45 -5.50 18.26
CA GLN A 48 22.24 -6.19 17.83
C GLN A 48 22.29 -6.53 16.35
N LYS A 49 21.73 -7.69 15.97
CA LYS A 49 21.59 -8.10 14.57
C LYS A 49 20.39 -7.40 13.90
N ASP A 50 19.31 -7.20 14.64
CA ASP A 50 18.16 -6.43 14.20
C ASP A 50 17.97 -5.19 15.09
N ALA A 51 18.19 -4.02 14.52
CA ALA A 51 18.06 -2.74 15.23
C ALA A 51 16.62 -2.43 15.68
N SER A 52 15.61 -3.08 15.10
CA SER A 52 14.20 -2.89 15.42
C SER A 52 13.73 -3.64 16.67
N GLU A 53 14.47 -4.68 17.10
CA GLU A 53 14.13 -5.47 18.29
C GLU A 53 14.30 -4.63 19.56
N GLU A 54 13.23 -4.52 20.36
CA GLU A 54 13.25 -3.72 21.59
C GLU A 54 13.85 -4.46 22.79
N ASN A 55 13.62 -5.76 22.90
CA ASN A 55 14.09 -6.59 24.01
C ASN A 55 14.93 -7.76 23.47
N PRO A 56 16.16 -7.50 23.01
CA PRO A 56 16.97 -8.52 22.37
C PRO A 56 17.39 -9.61 23.37
N THR A 57 17.31 -10.85 22.91
CA THR A 57 17.77 -12.05 23.62
C THR A 57 19.11 -12.52 23.07
N PHE A 58 19.83 -13.37 23.81
CA PHE A 58 21.11 -13.91 23.32
C PHE A 58 20.91 -14.84 22.12
N ASP A 59 19.80 -15.61 22.11
CA ASP A 59 19.50 -16.57 21.05
C ASP A 59 19.02 -15.88 19.76
N GLY A 60 19.96 -15.44 18.95
CA GLY A 60 19.70 -14.95 17.59
C GLY A 60 19.78 -13.43 17.41
N ASP A 61 19.59 -12.61 18.45
CA ASP A 61 19.44 -11.15 18.30
C ASP A 61 20.74 -10.37 18.52
N ILE A 62 21.75 -10.97 19.15
CA ILE A 62 23.02 -10.33 19.48
C ILE A 62 24.19 -11.08 18.84
N TYR A 63 25.21 -10.35 18.42
CA TYR A 63 26.47 -10.95 17.98
C TYR A 63 27.26 -11.51 19.17
N GLU A 64 27.91 -12.68 18.99
CA GLU A 64 28.65 -13.36 20.05
C GLU A 64 29.90 -12.59 20.52
N VAL A 65 30.44 -11.71 19.68
CA VAL A 65 31.61 -10.92 20.02
C VAL A 65 31.23 -9.47 20.28
N GLY A 66 31.58 -9.01 21.44
CA GLY A 66 31.40 -7.60 21.86
C GLY A 66 32.69 -7.07 22.50
N VAL A 67 32.58 -6.01 23.27
CA VAL A 67 33.67 -5.39 24.00
C VAL A 67 33.30 -5.15 25.46
N ILE A 68 34.33 -5.19 26.34
CA ILE A 68 34.20 -4.70 27.71
C ILE A 68 34.75 -3.27 27.77
N ALA A 69 34.00 -2.35 28.39
CA ALA A 69 34.29 -0.92 28.39
C ALA A 69 34.17 -0.28 29.78
N ASN A 70 34.95 0.77 30.01
CA ASN A 70 34.81 1.69 31.13
C ASN A 70 33.88 2.83 30.76
N ILE A 71 33.17 3.37 31.76
CA ILE A 71 32.38 4.59 31.64
C ILE A 71 33.31 5.79 31.93
N VAL A 72 33.52 6.64 30.92
CA VAL A 72 34.40 7.81 31.02
C VAL A 72 33.62 9.05 31.49
N GLN A 73 32.49 9.31 30.86
CA GLN A 73 31.66 10.49 31.15
C GLN A 73 30.18 10.21 30.91
N ILE A 74 29.32 10.86 31.65
CA ILE A 74 27.85 10.71 31.54
C ILE A 74 27.23 12.09 31.41
N ILE A 75 26.32 12.25 30.45
CA ILE A 75 25.57 13.49 30.24
C ILE A 75 24.08 13.11 30.17
N ARG A 76 23.29 13.58 31.11
CA ARG A 76 21.83 13.39 31.11
C ARG A 76 21.19 14.43 30.20
N MET A 77 20.33 13.95 29.28
CA MET A 77 19.63 14.78 28.28
C MET A 77 18.18 15.08 28.72
N PRO A 78 17.55 16.17 28.25
CA PRO A 78 16.19 16.56 28.65
C PRO A 78 15.10 15.53 28.41
N ASN A 79 15.32 14.57 27.49
CA ASN A 79 14.33 13.57 27.04
C ASN A 79 14.46 12.22 27.76
N ASN A 80 14.99 12.18 28.98
CA ASN A 80 15.30 10.98 29.76
C ASN A 80 16.34 10.05 29.08
N ASN A 81 16.95 10.45 27.97
CA ASN A 81 18.05 9.75 27.35
C ASN A 81 19.37 10.09 28.03
N ILE A 82 20.29 9.12 28.10
CA ILE A 82 21.61 9.30 28.68
C ILE A 82 22.65 9.17 27.59
N LYS A 83 23.47 10.20 27.39
CA LYS A 83 24.66 10.11 26.55
C LYS A 83 25.82 9.69 27.41
N VAL A 84 26.46 8.57 27.09
CA VAL A 84 27.59 8.00 27.84
C VAL A 84 28.80 7.94 26.92
N LEU A 85 29.92 8.41 27.41
CA LEU A 85 31.21 8.25 26.77
C LEU A 85 31.85 6.99 27.37
N VAL A 86 32.09 5.99 26.53
CA VAL A 86 32.68 4.71 26.91
C VAL A 86 34.02 4.51 26.26
N GLU A 87 34.96 3.94 26.99
CA GLU A 87 36.28 3.51 26.48
C GLU A 87 36.36 2.00 26.55
N ALA A 88 36.37 1.34 25.39
CA ALA A 88 36.48 -0.10 25.33
C ALA A 88 37.90 -0.57 25.61
N GLU A 89 38.05 -1.60 26.42
CA GLU A 89 39.37 -2.14 26.79
C GLU A 89 39.79 -3.36 25.96
N SER A 90 38.86 -4.30 25.78
CA SER A 90 39.20 -5.58 25.11
C SER A 90 37.97 -6.25 24.51
N ARG A 91 38.19 -7.10 23.55
CA ARG A 91 37.20 -7.97 22.96
C ARG A 91 36.74 -9.02 23.94
N VAL A 92 35.48 -9.34 23.95
CA VAL A 92 34.90 -10.41 24.76
C VAL A 92 34.00 -11.30 23.93
N LYS A 93 34.01 -12.59 24.24
CA LYS A 93 33.04 -13.53 23.74
C LYS A 93 31.89 -13.60 24.75
N ILE A 94 30.73 -13.19 24.35
CA ILE A 94 29.47 -13.27 25.11
C ILE A 94 29.00 -14.72 25.00
N LYS A 95 28.60 -15.31 26.10
CA LYS A 95 28.16 -16.71 26.16
C LYS A 95 26.69 -16.84 26.53
N ASP A 96 26.20 -15.86 27.27
CA ASP A 96 24.83 -15.82 27.73
C ASP A 96 24.46 -14.40 28.16
N ILE A 97 23.17 -14.05 28.04
CA ILE A 97 22.61 -12.78 28.50
C ILE A 97 21.38 -13.09 29.33
N GLU A 98 21.42 -12.72 30.59
CA GLU A 98 20.33 -12.88 31.54
C GLU A 98 19.71 -11.52 31.85
N THR A 99 18.39 -11.52 32.05
CA THR A 99 17.67 -10.32 32.51
C THR A 99 17.22 -10.55 33.93
N GLU A 100 17.79 -9.77 34.87
CA GLU A 100 17.44 -9.78 36.29
C GLU A 100 16.87 -8.38 36.65
N ASP A 101 15.71 -8.33 37.25
CA ASP A 101 15.06 -7.08 37.72
C ASP A 101 15.02 -5.92 36.69
N LYS A 102 14.78 -6.24 35.40
CA LYS A 102 14.85 -5.33 34.23
C LYS A 102 16.25 -4.84 33.85
N GLU A 103 17.28 -5.47 34.35
CA GLU A 103 18.66 -5.18 34.01
C GLU A 103 19.27 -6.33 33.20
N TYR A 104 20.15 -5.99 32.25
CA TYR A 104 20.83 -6.98 31.43
C TYR A 104 22.21 -7.32 32.01
N PHE A 105 22.53 -8.59 32.11
CA PHE A 105 23.83 -9.08 32.52
C PHE A 105 24.35 -10.08 31.47
N ALA A 106 25.60 -9.90 31.06
CA ALA A 106 26.27 -10.86 30.17
C ALA A 106 27.29 -11.69 30.91
N THR A 107 27.27 -13.00 30.66
CA THR A 107 28.36 -13.90 30.99
C THR A 107 29.34 -13.93 29.85
N TYR A 108 30.62 -13.59 30.09
CA TYR A 108 31.59 -13.38 29.03
C TYR A 108 32.96 -13.99 29.33
N THR A 109 33.77 -14.12 28.29
CA THR A 109 35.23 -14.47 28.38
C THR A 109 36.03 -13.49 27.52
N VAL A 110 37.13 -13.00 28.04
CA VAL A 110 38.05 -12.11 27.28
C VAL A 110 38.71 -12.90 26.17
N ILE A 111 38.69 -12.35 24.95
CA ILE A 111 39.32 -12.92 23.78
C ILE A 111 40.79 -12.47 23.77
N LYS A 112 41.72 -13.42 23.76
CA LYS A 112 43.15 -13.13 23.61
C LYS A 112 43.47 -12.94 22.13
N GLU A 113 44.15 -11.87 21.82
CA GLU A 113 44.64 -11.62 20.47
C GLU A 113 45.83 -12.50 20.13
N THR A 114 45.94 -12.91 18.88
CA THR A 114 47.03 -13.75 18.36
C THR A 114 47.80 -13.00 17.29
N LEU A 115 49.08 -13.34 17.12
CA LEU A 115 50.01 -12.71 16.18
C LEU A 115 50.12 -11.18 16.33
N LYS A 116 50.00 -10.66 17.55
CA LYS A 116 50.02 -9.23 17.83
C LYS A 116 51.36 -8.56 17.48
N ASP A 117 52.46 -9.19 17.83
CA ASP A 117 53.83 -8.64 17.70
C ASP A 117 54.66 -9.35 16.63
N SER A 118 54.04 -9.84 15.56
CA SER A 118 54.75 -10.51 14.48
C SER A 118 55.25 -9.51 13.41
N LYS A 119 56.35 -9.82 12.73
CA LYS A 119 56.85 -9.05 11.58
C LYS A 119 55.80 -8.93 10.45
N GLU A 120 54.96 -9.95 10.32
CA GLU A 120 53.86 -9.95 9.36
C GLU A 120 52.79 -8.95 9.76
N THR A 121 52.44 -8.81 11.05
CA THR A 121 51.52 -7.83 11.56
C THR A 121 52.04 -6.41 11.35
N GLU A 122 53.30 -6.17 11.56
CA GLU A 122 53.93 -4.89 11.25
C GLU A 122 53.84 -4.57 9.76
N ALA A 123 54.14 -5.50 8.89
CA ALA A 123 54.09 -5.30 7.45
C ALA A 123 52.68 -4.99 6.96
N ILE A 124 51.67 -5.72 7.44
CA ILE A 124 50.27 -5.45 7.08
C ILE A 124 49.77 -4.10 7.65
N TYR A 125 50.14 -3.76 8.90
CA TYR A 125 49.85 -2.48 9.51
C TYR A 125 50.32 -1.31 8.64
N ARG A 126 51.59 -1.34 8.22
CA ARG A 126 52.17 -0.29 7.35
C ARG A 126 51.43 -0.19 6.01
N LYS A 127 51.02 -1.31 5.46
CA LYS A 127 50.24 -1.34 4.20
C LYS A 127 48.82 -0.77 4.38
N VAL A 128 48.12 -1.18 5.46
CA VAL A 128 46.81 -0.66 5.81
C VAL A 128 46.87 0.84 6.07
N PHE A 129 47.85 1.30 6.87
CA PHE A 129 48.04 2.70 7.17
C PHE A 129 48.26 3.55 5.90
N THR A 130 49.12 3.10 5.00
CA THR A 130 49.35 3.85 3.73
C THR A 130 48.09 3.94 2.88
N ARG A 131 47.27 2.90 2.86
CA ARG A 131 45.98 2.93 2.14
C ARG A 131 44.95 3.76 2.86
N PHE A 132 44.90 3.70 4.18
CA PHE A 132 44.02 4.49 5.01
C PHE A 132 44.31 6.01 4.89
N GLU A 133 45.61 6.41 4.89
CA GLU A 133 46.02 7.80 4.66
C GLU A 133 45.52 8.33 3.30
N LYS A 134 45.60 7.51 2.23
CA LYS A 134 45.03 7.87 0.93
C LYS A 134 43.51 7.96 0.96
N TYR A 135 42.82 7.03 1.60
CA TYR A 135 41.38 6.99 1.76
C TYR A 135 40.88 8.25 2.47
N ILE A 136 41.50 8.59 3.60
CA ILE A 136 41.18 9.81 4.37
C ILE A 136 41.39 11.09 3.54
N SER A 137 42.49 11.16 2.78
CA SER A 137 42.74 12.31 1.90
C SER A 137 41.70 12.47 0.78
N MET A 138 41.12 11.36 0.32
CA MET A 138 40.08 11.38 -0.72
C MET A 138 38.73 11.88 -0.17
N ILE A 139 38.37 11.52 1.07
CA ILE A 139 37.08 11.88 1.67
C ILE A 139 37.07 13.31 2.26
N GLY A 140 38.24 13.82 2.66
CA GLY A 140 38.39 15.21 3.15
C GLY A 140 37.68 15.56 4.48
N LYS A 141 37.24 14.56 5.24
CA LYS A 141 36.40 14.72 6.44
C LYS A 141 37.12 14.64 7.80
N PHE A 142 38.42 14.37 7.83
CA PHE A 142 39.12 14.05 9.09
C PHE A 142 40.33 14.95 9.37
N SER A 143 40.66 15.11 10.66
CA SER A 143 41.77 15.97 11.07
C SER A 143 43.13 15.31 10.80
N SER A 144 44.13 16.14 10.46
CA SER A 144 45.53 15.72 10.34
C SER A 144 46.12 15.14 11.64
N GLU A 145 45.48 15.40 12.78
CA GLU A 145 45.85 14.90 14.10
C GLU A 145 45.66 13.37 14.22
N LEU A 146 44.60 12.81 13.61
CA LEU A 146 44.37 11.35 13.56
C LEU A 146 45.53 10.62 12.87
N ILE A 147 46.00 11.13 11.73
CA ILE A 147 47.09 10.56 10.97
C ILE A 147 48.40 10.64 11.75
N LEU A 148 48.64 11.77 12.41
CA LEU A 148 49.84 11.93 13.26
C LEU A 148 49.87 10.98 14.46
N ASN A 149 48.73 10.75 15.08
CA ASN A 149 48.59 9.82 16.20
C ASN A 149 48.80 8.38 15.75
N LEU A 150 48.20 7.96 14.62
CA LEU A 150 48.39 6.62 14.09
C LEU A 150 49.87 6.33 13.68
N LYS A 151 50.62 7.35 13.22
CA LYS A 151 52.06 7.23 12.94
C LYS A 151 52.94 6.92 14.16
N LYS A 152 52.50 7.34 15.34
CA LYS A 152 53.27 7.20 16.61
C LYS A 152 52.85 5.98 17.42
N ILE A 153 51.83 5.24 16.99
CA ILE A 153 51.32 4.09 17.71
C ILE A 153 52.32 2.92 17.57
N GLU A 154 52.78 2.37 18.72
CA GLU A 154 53.61 1.19 18.81
C GLU A 154 52.78 -0.12 18.83
N ASP A 155 51.56 -0.06 19.34
CA ASP A 155 50.59 -1.17 19.37
C ASP A 155 49.83 -1.27 18.03
N TYR A 156 50.27 -2.12 17.13
CA TYR A 156 49.67 -2.33 15.81
C TYR A 156 48.18 -2.78 15.88
N SER A 157 47.82 -3.56 16.90
CA SER A 157 46.42 -3.97 17.11
C SER A 157 45.53 -2.77 17.37
N ASN A 158 45.95 -1.89 18.27
CA ASN A 158 45.25 -0.67 18.59
C ASN A 158 45.11 0.27 17.35
N GLY A 159 46.22 0.42 16.61
CA GLY A 159 46.17 1.24 15.40
C GLY A 159 45.23 0.70 14.34
N LEU A 160 45.12 -0.61 14.15
CA LEU A 160 44.16 -1.23 13.25
C LEU A 160 42.71 -1.01 13.71
N ASP A 161 42.44 -1.07 15.01
CA ASP A 161 41.11 -0.85 15.57
C ASP A 161 40.66 0.62 15.42
N ILE A 162 41.56 1.59 15.61
CA ILE A 162 41.32 2.99 15.35
C ILE A 162 41.03 3.22 13.86
N MET A 163 41.78 2.61 12.96
CA MET A 163 41.48 2.73 11.51
C MET A 163 40.13 2.12 11.16
N ALA A 164 39.78 0.93 11.68
CA ALA A 164 38.52 0.26 11.45
C ALA A 164 37.32 1.08 11.96
N SER A 165 37.42 1.71 13.14
CA SER A 165 36.38 2.54 13.71
C SER A 165 36.03 3.75 12.82
N ASN A 166 37.04 4.28 12.09
CA ASN A 166 36.91 5.46 11.21
C ASN A 166 36.59 5.13 9.75
N LEU A 167 36.38 3.87 9.37
CA LEU A 167 35.87 3.51 8.05
C LEU A 167 34.38 3.81 7.91
N ASN A 168 33.97 4.27 6.75
CA ASN A 168 32.56 4.53 6.43
C ASN A 168 31.89 3.28 5.84
N ILE A 169 31.90 2.18 6.59
CA ILE A 169 31.32 0.88 6.23
C ILE A 169 30.15 0.53 7.17
N SER A 170 29.28 -0.39 6.75
CA SER A 170 28.12 -0.81 7.56
C SER A 170 28.54 -1.43 8.91
N ALA A 171 27.60 -1.42 9.86
CA ALA A 171 27.82 -1.99 11.19
C ALA A 171 28.18 -3.48 11.13
N GLU A 172 27.56 -4.24 10.22
CA GLU A 172 27.86 -5.66 10.00
C GLU A 172 29.31 -5.88 9.56
N LYS A 173 29.80 -5.08 8.61
CA LYS A 173 31.20 -5.17 8.17
C LYS A 173 32.19 -4.78 9.28
N LYS A 174 31.83 -3.78 10.10
CA LYS A 174 32.63 -3.44 11.30
C LYS A 174 32.63 -4.58 12.32
N GLN A 175 31.50 -5.24 12.51
CA GLN A 175 31.36 -6.38 13.40
C GLN A 175 32.21 -7.57 12.92
N GLU A 176 32.22 -7.87 11.62
CA GLU A 176 33.12 -8.88 11.04
C GLU A 176 34.58 -8.59 11.36
N ILE A 177 35.00 -7.32 11.34
CA ILE A 177 36.38 -6.95 11.70
C ILE A 177 36.60 -7.11 13.20
N LEU A 178 35.62 -6.77 14.05
CA LEU A 178 35.70 -6.91 15.50
C LEU A 178 35.91 -8.41 15.93
N GLU A 179 35.26 -9.34 15.23
CA GLU A 179 35.26 -10.76 15.52
C GLU A 179 36.64 -11.45 15.25
N ILE A 180 37.47 -10.81 14.44
CA ILE A 180 38.78 -11.39 14.09
C ILE A 180 39.78 -11.16 15.23
N SER A 181 40.13 -12.23 15.93
CA SER A 181 41.13 -12.24 17.03
C SER A 181 42.57 -12.24 16.56
N ASN A 182 42.83 -12.70 15.34
CA ASN A 182 44.15 -12.70 14.72
C ASN A 182 44.43 -11.30 14.14
N VAL A 183 45.39 -10.60 14.69
CA VAL A 183 45.70 -9.20 14.33
C VAL A 183 46.11 -9.04 12.87
N ARG A 184 46.87 -9.99 12.33
CA ARG A 184 47.28 -10.00 10.91
C ARG A 184 46.06 -10.14 9.99
N ASP A 185 45.20 -11.10 10.26
CA ASP A 185 44.05 -11.41 9.43
C ASP A 185 43.01 -10.26 9.49
N ARG A 186 42.88 -9.61 10.67
CA ARG A 186 42.12 -8.37 10.84
C ARG A 186 42.67 -7.26 9.95
N GLY A 187 43.99 -7.10 9.88
CA GLY A 187 44.63 -6.14 8.99
C GLY A 187 44.29 -6.38 7.52
N TYR A 188 44.28 -7.63 7.05
CA TYR A 188 43.83 -7.94 5.68
C TYR A 188 42.38 -7.57 5.45
N LYS A 189 41.49 -7.91 6.40
CA LYS A 189 40.07 -7.58 6.28
C LYS A 189 39.83 -6.06 6.21
N ILE A 190 40.57 -5.29 7.02
CA ILE A 190 40.52 -3.81 6.98
C ILE A 190 41.03 -3.29 5.63
N LEU A 191 42.13 -3.85 5.12
CA LEU A 191 42.68 -3.47 3.83
C LEU A 191 41.70 -3.67 2.68
N ASP A 192 41.03 -4.83 2.67
CA ASP A 192 40.01 -5.14 1.65
C ASP A 192 38.83 -4.12 1.68
N ASN A 193 38.37 -3.80 2.87
CA ASN A 193 37.31 -2.78 3.02
C ASN A 193 37.79 -1.38 2.59
N ILE A 194 39.03 -0.99 2.92
CA ILE A 194 39.60 0.30 2.47
C ILE A 194 39.66 0.37 0.94
N VAL A 195 40.10 -0.72 0.29
CA VAL A 195 40.19 -0.77 -1.18
C VAL A 195 38.80 -0.62 -1.80
N ALA A 196 37.81 -1.32 -1.30
CA ALA A 196 36.43 -1.23 -1.78
C ALA A 196 35.85 0.21 -1.61
N GLU A 197 36.07 0.82 -0.45
CA GLU A 197 35.62 2.20 -0.19
C GLU A 197 36.35 3.23 -1.07
N MET A 198 37.62 3.02 -1.35
CA MET A 198 38.38 3.88 -2.28
C MET A 198 37.86 3.78 -3.73
N GLU A 199 37.44 2.59 -4.16
CA GLU A 199 36.82 2.41 -5.47
C GLU A 199 35.48 3.19 -5.56
N ILE A 200 34.66 3.08 -4.53
CA ILE A 200 33.39 3.82 -4.44
C ILE A 200 33.64 5.33 -4.46
N ALA A 201 34.57 5.83 -3.63
CA ALA A 201 34.92 7.26 -3.57
C ALA A 201 35.49 7.77 -4.90
N THR A 202 36.20 6.94 -5.66
CA THR A 202 36.70 7.30 -7.00
C THR A 202 35.56 7.42 -8.00
N LEU A 203 34.59 6.52 -7.93
CA LEU A 203 33.38 6.58 -8.76
C LEU A 203 32.52 7.82 -8.44
N GLU A 204 32.33 8.14 -7.16
CA GLU A 204 31.61 9.34 -6.72
C GLU A 204 32.29 10.59 -7.27
N LYS A 205 33.62 10.70 -7.13
CA LYS A 205 34.39 11.82 -7.68
C LYS A 205 34.25 11.94 -9.20
N THR A 206 34.26 10.80 -9.92
CA THR A 206 34.06 10.79 -11.37
C THR A 206 32.67 11.26 -11.77
N ILE A 207 31.64 10.90 -10.98
CA ILE A 207 30.28 11.36 -11.16
C ILE A 207 30.18 12.87 -10.90
N ASP A 208 30.78 13.35 -9.80
CA ASP A 208 30.82 14.77 -9.45
C ASP A 208 31.54 15.60 -10.51
N GLU A 209 32.67 15.10 -11.04
CA GLU A 209 33.39 15.75 -12.14
C GLU A 209 32.54 15.80 -13.42
N LYS A 210 31.82 14.74 -13.76
CA LYS A 210 30.87 14.73 -14.90
C LYS A 210 29.70 15.68 -14.69
N VAL A 211 29.15 15.77 -13.48
CA VAL A 211 28.08 16.73 -13.12
C VAL A 211 28.63 18.16 -13.22
N LYS A 212 29.83 18.41 -12.66
CA LYS A 212 30.51 19.72 -12.72
C LYS A 212 30.88 20.12 -14.14
N THR A 213 31.28 19.17 -14.99
CA THR A 213 31.57 19.43 -16.41
C THR A 213 30.28 19.79 -17.16
N LYS A 214 29.19 19.09 -16.92
CA LYS A 214 27.87 19.47 -17.50
C LYS A 214 27.36 20.81 -16.98
N MET A 215 27.57 21.13 -15.71
CA MET A 215 27.26 22.46 -15.16
C MET A 215 28.14 23.53 -15.76
N ASN A 216 29.45 23.28 -15.97
CA ASN A 216 30.36 24.22 -16.64
C ASN A 216 30.03 24.40 -18.12
N GLU A 217 29.58 23.37 -18.81
CA GLU A 217 29.07 23.46 -20.18
C GLU A 217 27.82 24.35 -20.26
N ALA A 218 26.89 24.17 -19.30
CA ALA A 218 25.71 25.01 -19.18
C ALA A 218 26.08 26.49 -18.84
N GLN A 219 27.03 26.70 -17.92
CA GLN A 219 27.53 28.02 -17.58
C GLN A 219 28.31 28.64 -18.76
N ARG A 220 29.06 27.84 -19.49
CA ARG A 220 29.80 28.31 -20.69
C ARG A 220 28.84 28.63 -21.84
N ALA A 221 27.79 27.80 -22.01
CA ALA A 221 26.71 28.11 -22.96
C ALA A 221 25.97 29.39 -22.57
N TYR A 222 25.71 29.59 -21.26
CA TYR A 222 25.15 30.81 -20.70
C TYR A 222 26.08 32.02 -20.95
N TYR A 223 27.38 31.91 -20.64
CA TYR A 223 28.34 32.95 -20.87
C TYR A 223 28.51 33.30 -22.36
N LEU A 224 28.52 32.31 -23.25
CA LEU A 224 28.55 32.50 -24.69
C LEU A 224 27.25 33.16 -25.19
N LYS A 225 26.11 32.79 -24.62
CA LYS A 225 24.82 33.39 -24.93
C LYS A 225 24.75 34.84 -24.47
N GLU A 226 25.29 35.15 -23.29
CA GLU A 226 25.43 36.50 -22.74
C GLU A 226 26.37 37.34 -23.58
N LYS A 227 27.51 36.78 -24.00
CA LYS A 227 28.46 37.46 -24.88
C LYS A 227 27.90 37.74 -26.27
N ILE A 228 27.07 36.82 -26.79
CA ILE A 228 26.31 37.01 -28.03
C ILE A 228 25.24 38.10 -27.83
N SER A 229 24.58 38.14 -26.67
CA SER A 229 23.61 39.17 -26.32
C SER A 229 24.23 40.56 -26.26
N VAL A 230 25.37 40.72 -25.59
CA VAL A 230 26.10 41.98 -25.52
C VAL A 230 26.65 42.42 -26.91
N MET A 231 27.11 41.46 -27.71
CA MET A 231 27.52 41.76 -29.11
C MET A 231 26.33 42.13 -29.99
N LYS A 232 25.15 41.57 -29.78
CA LYS A 232 23.94 41.96 -30.50
C LYS A 232 23.40 43.31 -30.03
N GLU A 233 23.56 43.64 -28.74
CA GLU A 233 23.22 44.94 -28.16
C GLU A 233 24.11 46.07 -28.72
N GLU A 234 25.42 45.83 -28.90
CA GLU A 234 26.35 46.73 -29.55
C GLU A 234 26.10 46.87 -31.07
N LEU A 235 25.53 45.86 -31.72
CA LEU A 235 25.14 45.87 -33.14
C LEU A 235 23.75 46.46 -33.38
N GLY A 236 23.02 46.87 -32.31
CA GLY A 236 21.68 47.47 -32.43
C GLY A 236 20.57 46.46 -32.74
N ASP A 237 20.83 45.16 -32.54
CA ASP A 237 19.88 44.09 -32.82
C ASP A 237 19.15 43.74 -31.52
N PHE A 238 17.97 44.34 -31.30
CA PHE A 238 17.11 44.13 -30.13
C PHE A 238 16.48 42.74 -30.13
N SER A 239 17.28 41.68 -29.97
CA SER A 239 16.73 40.30 -29.80
C SER A 239 16.26 39.97 -28.38
N GLN A 240 16.18 40.97 -27.47
CA GLN A 240 15.49 40.86 -26.20
C GLN A 240 13.96 40.81 -26.34
N ASP A 241 13.48 41.31 -27.48
CA ASP A 241 12.04 41.41 -27.70
C ASP A 241 11.40 40.13 -28.25
N ASP A 242 12.15 39.24 -28.91
CA ASP A 242 11.54 38.10 -29.61
C ASP A 242 10.80 37.16 -28.68
N ASP A 243 11.37 36.71 -27.55
CA ASP A 243 10.70 35.85 -26.58
C ASP A 243 9.55 36.56 -25.85
N VAL A 244 9.74 37.87 -25.55
CA VAL A 244 8.69 38.68 -24.90
C VAL A 244 7.63 39.08 -25.92
N ILE A 245 8.01 39.39 -27.15
CA ILE A 245 7.09 39.67 -28.27
C ILE A 245 6.24 38.42 -28.55
N GLU A 246 6.85 37.21 -28.60
CA GLU A 246 6.11 35.97 -28.78
C GLU A 246 5.08 35.77 -27.67
N ILE A 247 5.43 36.01 -26.40
CA ILE A 247 4.51 35.91 -25.27
C ILE A 247 3.38 36.95 -25.38
N VAL A 248 3.71 38.19 -25.76
CA VAL A 248 2.74 39.27 -25.97
C VAL A 248 1.76 38.92 -27.07
N ASP A 249 2.23 38.41 -28.20
CA ASP A 249 1.39 38.01 -29.32
C ASP A 249 0.51 36.81 -28.96
N ARG A 250 1.07 35.80 -28.28
CA ARG A 250 0.28 34.68 -27.74
C ARG A 250 -0.82 35.14 -26.78
N VAL A 251 -0.58 36.14 -25.92
CA VAL A 251 -1.59 36.66 -24.98
C VAL A 251 -2.65 37.45 -25.74
N LYS A 252 -2.29 38.21 -26.82
CA LYS A 252 -3.26 38.92 -27.64
C LYS A 252 -4.18 37.98 -28.40
N ASP A 253 -3.60 36.93 -28.98
CA ASP A 253 -4.34 35.97 -29.80
C ASP A 253 -5.09 34.88 -28.97
N ALA A 254 -4.79 34.76 -27.69
CA ALA A 254 -5.39 33.79 -26.83
C ALA A 254 -6.88 34.10 -26.58
N ASP A 255 -7.70 33.04 -26.66
CA ASP A 255 -9.13 33.10 -26.30
C ASP A 255 -9.30 32.96 -24.76
N ILE A 256 -9.08 34.09 -24.08
CA ILE A 256 -9.09 34.19 -22.61
C ILE A 256 -10.02 35.32 -22.14
N PRO A 257 -10.58 35.21 -20.93
CA PRO A 257 -11.43 36.29 -20.34
C PRO A 257 -10.64 37.62 -20.22
N LYS A 258 -11.37 38.71 -20.27
CA LYS A 258 -10.77 40.04 -20.19
C LYS A 258 -9.97 40.29 -18.92
N GLU A 259 -10.48 39.83 -17.79
CA GLU A 259 -9.78 39.94 -16.47
C GLU A 259 -8.44 39.19 -16.45
N VAL A 260 -8.41 37.97 -17.04
CA VAL A 260 -7.19 37.17 -17.18
C VAL A 260 -6.18 37.89 -18.08
N ARG A 261 -6.64 38.43 -19.20
CA ARG A 261 -5.79 39.20 -20.13
C ARG A 261 -5.16 40.41 -19.44
N GLU A 262 -5.94 41.21 -18.73
CA GLU A 262 -5.44 42.38 -17.99
C GLU A 262 -4.37 42.01 -16.96
N LYS A 263 -4.56 40.89 -16.26
CA LYS A 263 -3.59 40.38 -15.29
C LYS A 263 -2.29 39.91 -15.97
N LEU A 264 -2.40 39.17 -17.09
CA LEU A 264 -1.24 38.74 -17.86
C LEU A 264 -0.47 39.92 -18.44
N GLU A 265 -1.14 40.94 -18.95
CA GLU A 265 -0.50 42.19 -19.44
C GLU A 265 0.25 42.93 -18.32
N ALA A 266 -0.29 42.91 -17.10
CA ALA A 266 0.40 43.46 -15.93
C ALA A 266 1.67 42.67 -15.58
N GLU A 267 1.64 41.34 -15.67
CA GLU A 267 2.81 40.48 -15.45
C GLU A 267 3.84 40.63 -16.58
N ILE A 268 3.40 40.78 -17.84
CA ILE A 268 4.28 41.09 -18.98
C ILE A 268 4.99 42.44 -18.77
N LYS A 269 4.27 43.49 -18.30
CA LYS A 269 4.88 44.77 -17.96
C LYS A 269 5.91 44.68 -16.86
N LYS A 270 5.82 43.72 -15.94
CA LYS A 270 6.87 43.44 -14.96
C LYS A 270 8.03 42.72 -15.63
N LEU A 271 7.76 41.72 -16.46
CA LEU A 271 8.75 40.93 -17.17
C LEU A 271 9.66 41.81 -18.05
N THR A 272 9.08 42.78 -18.78
CA THR A 272 9.84 43.72 -19.62
C THR A 272 10.76 44.66 -18.85
N LYS A 273 10.51 44.87 -17.55
CA LYS A 273 11.37 45.70 -16.67
C LYS A 273 12.43 44.91 -15.92
N MET A 274 12.41 43.58 -15.99
CA MET A 274 13.35 42.71 -15.29
C MET A 274 14.58 42.40 -16.15
N GLN A 275 15.70 42.09 -15.48
CA GLN A 275 16.87 41.58 -16.18
C GLN A 275 16.56 40.23 -16.84
N PRO A 276 16.90 40.04 -18.09
CA PRO A 276 16.76 38.77 -18.78
C PRO A 276 17.48 37.66 -18.03
N PHE A 277 16.87 36.42 -18.05
CA PHE A 277 17.43 35.24 -17.43
C PHE A 277 17.59 35.28 -15.90
N SER A 278 16.98 36.27 -15.21
CA SER A 278 16.88 36.22 -13.75
C SER A 278 15.96 35.08 -13.30
N ALA A 279 16.16 34.57 -12.09
CA ALA A 279 15.29 33.55 -11.53
C ALA A 279 13.82 34.02 -11.46
N GLU A 280 13.59 35.30 -11.18
CA GLU A 280 12.28 35.94 -11.15
C GLU A 280 11.63 36.03 -12.54
N SER A 281 12.39 36.35 -13.59
CA SER A 281 11.86 36.37 -14.95
C SER A 281 11.39 34.99 -15.40
N SER A 282 12.13 33.93 -15.04
CA SER A 282 11.71 32.53 -15.31
C SER A 282 10.43 32.15 -14.59
N VAL A 283 10.25 32.60 -13.34
CA VAL A 283 9.02 32.36 -12.58
C VAL A 283 7.81 33.02 -13.22
N ILE A 284 7.95 34.28 -13.68
CA ILE A 284 6.87 35.01 -14.35
C ILE A 284 6.55 34.38 -15.72
N ARG A 285 7.55 33.98 -16.50
CA ARG A 285 7.35 33.29 -17.79
C ARG A 285 6.56 31.99 -17.58
N ASN A 286 7.03 31.13 -16.68
CA ASN A 286 6.36 29.88 -16.36
C ASN A 286 4.91 30.08 -15.89
N TYR A 287 4.65 31.17 -15.16
CA TYR A 287 3.32 31.54 -14.74
C TYR A 287 2.44 31.93 -15.94
N ILE A 288 2.92 32.82 -16.80
CA ILE A 288 2.18 33.26 -17.99
C ILE A 288 1.85 32.05 -18.88
N GLU A 289 2.83 31.18 -19.12
CA GLU A 289 2.61 29.94 -19.88
C GLU A 289 1.59 29.03 -19.22
N ALA A 290 1.67 28.83 -17.90
CA ALA A 290 0.73 28.00 -17.17
C ALA A 290 -0.72 28.52 -17.27
N VAL A 291 -0.90 29.85 -17.25
CA VAL A 291 -2.21 30.50 -17.41
C VAL A 291 -2.72 30.40 -18.84
N LEU A 292 -1.85 30.62 -19.85
CA LEU A 292 -2.20 30.51 -21.27
C LEU A 292 -2.58 29.10 -21.70
N ASP A 293 -1.97 28.10 -21.09
CA ASP A 293 -2.24 26.69 -21.37
C ASP A 293 -3.58 26.18 -20.83
N LEU A 294 -4.26 26.98 -19.99
CA LEU A 294 -5.55 26.63 -19.46
C LEU A 294 -6.68 26.88 -20.49
N PRO A 295 -7.65 25.98 -20.56
CA PRO A 295 -8.75 26.10 -21.52
C PRO A 295 -9.87 27.03 -20.99
N TRP A 296 -9.63 28.34 -21.00
CA TRP A 296 -10.56 29.32 -20.46
C TRP A 296 -11.93 29.32 -21.14
N ASN A 297 -11.97 29.28 -22.47
CA ASN A 297 -13.19 29.36 -23.28
C ASN A 297 -13.40 28.16 -24.21
N LYS A 298 -12.39 27.29 -24.34
CA LYS A 298 -12.42 26.17 -25.29
C LYS A 298 -13.25 25.00 -24.77
N GLU A 299 -14.35 24.71 -25.45
CA GLU A 299 -15.25 23.61 -25.08
C GLU A 299 -15.39 22.57 -26.19
N THR A 300 -15.63 21.31 -25.81
CA THR A 300 -16.07 20.26 -26.73
C THR A 300 -17.59 20.30 -26.86
N LYS A 301 -18.11 20.00 -28.05
CA LYS A 301 -19.56 19.83 -28.23
C LYS A 301 -20.00 18.51 -27.63
N ASP A 302 -20.97 18.56 -26.74
CA ASP A 302 -21.53 17.36 -26.11
C ASP A 302 -22.31 16.55 -27.16
N VAL A 303 -22.06 15.24 -27.18
CA VAL A 303 -22.82 14.28 -27.96
C VAL A 303 -23.84 13.64 -27.00
N LEU A 304 -25.08 14.11 -27.03
CA LEU A 304 -26.12 13.65 -26.09
C LEU A 304 -27.08 12.68 -26.78
N ASP A 305 -26.53 11.63 -27.39
CA ASP A 305 -27.28 10.53 -28.01
C ASP A 305 -27.30 9.32 -27.08
N LEU A 306 -28.45 9.08 -26.43
CA LEU A 306 -28.62 7.97 -25.47
C LEU A 306 -28.47 6.60 -26.11
N LYS A 307 -28.84 6.43 -27.39
CA LYS A 307 -28.67 5.15 -28.09
C LYS A 307 -27.19 4.84 -28.27
N LYS A 308 -26.44 5.81 -28.77
CA LYS A 308 -24.99 5.69 -28.94
C LYS A 308 -24.27 5.49 -27.60
N ALA A 309 -24.71 6.19 -26.54
CA ALA A 309 -24.18 6.00 -25.20
C ALA A 309 -24.41 4.57 -24.69
N SER A 310 -25.63 4.04 -24.88
CA SER A 310 -25.94 2.65 -24.54
C SER A 310 -25.07 1.65 -25.30
N GLU A 311 -24.89 1.85 -26.62
CA GLU A 311 -24.04 0.98 -27.45
C GLU A 311 -22.57 0.99 -26.99
N ILE A 312 -22.01 2.14 -26.64
CA ILE A 312 -20.64 2.26 -26.11
C ILE A 312 -20.51 1.52 -24.78
N LEU A 313 -21.46 1.75 -23.85
CA LEU A 313 -21.46 1.08 -22.55
C LEU A 313 -21.60 -0.43 -22.66
N GLU A 314 -22.44 -0.92 -23.61
CA GLU A 314 -22.58 -2.37 -23.87
C GLU A 314 -21.35 -2.96 -24.59
N ARG A 315 -20.75 -2.19 -25.50
CA ARG A 315 -19.52 -2.60 -26.20
C ARG A 315 -18.35 -2.81 -25.24
N ASP A 316 -18.19 -1.93 -24.23
CA ASP A 316 -17.00 -1.87 -23.38
C ASP A 316 -17.15 -2.61 -22.06
N HIS A 317 -18.37 -2.84 -21.60
CA HIS A 317 -18.65 -3.42 -20.29
C HIS A 317 -19.70 -4.52 -20.36
N TYR A 318 -19.35 -5.68 -19.82
CA TYR A 318 -20.32 -6.76 -19.63
C TYR A 318 -20.99 -6.64 -18.26
N GLY A 319 -22.29 -6.88 -18.18
CA GLY A 319 -23.06 -6.74 -16.94
C GLY A 319 -23.22 -5.28 -16.51
N LEU A 320 -23.13 -5.02 -15.21
CA LEU A 320 -23.24 -3.68 -14.59
C LEU A 320 -24.55 -2.93 -14.99
N LYS A 321 -25.68 -3.65 -15.06
CA LYS A 321 -26.97 -3.09 -15.55
C LYS A 321 -27.36 -1.81 -14.85
N ASP A 322 -27.44 -1.81 -13.50
CA ASP A 322 -27.83 -0.68 -12.70
C ASP A 322 -26.90 0.52 -12.89
N ALA A 323 -25.60 0.25 -13.07
CA ALA A 323 -24.61 1.29 -13.33
C ALA A 323 -24.83 1.94 -14.70
N LYS A 324 -25.11 1.14 -15.72
CA LYS A 324 -25.38 1.63 -17.07
C LYS A 324 -26.68 2.42 -17.11
N GLU A 325 -27.74 1.94 -16.46
CA GLU A 325 -29.03 2.65 -16.37
C GLU A 325 -28.88 3.99 -15.68
N LYS A 326 -28.26 4.06 -14.50
CA LYS A 326 -28.00 5.34 -13.82
C LYS A 326 -27.18 6.32 -14.66
N VAL A 327 -26.19 5.84 -15.40
CA VAL A 327 -25.42 6.68 -16.33
C VAL A 327 -26.31 7.22 -17.44
N LEU A 328 -27.16 6.37 -18.02
CA LEU A 328 -28.11 6.79 -19.07
C LEU A 328 -29.16 7.78 -18.54
N ASP A 329 -29.67 7.56 -17.33
CA ASP A 329 -30.58 8.51 -16.65
C ASP A 329 -29.91 9.87 -16.45
N TYR A 330 -28.67 9.88 -15.98
CA TYR A 330 -27.89 11.11 -15.82
C TYR A 330 -27.70 11.83 -17.17
N LEU A 331 -27.37 11.12 -18.23
CA LEU A 331 -27.22 11.66 -19.57
C LEU A 331 -28.58 12.20 -20.11
N ALA A 332 -29.69 11.51 -19.84
CA ALA A 332 -31.03 11.96 -20.21
C ALA A 332 -31.40 13.27 -19.53
N VAL A 333 -31.18 13.37 -18.22
CA VAL A 333 -31.45 14.60 -17.48
C VAL A 333 -30.58 15.75 -17.98
N LYS A 334 -29.27 15.48 -18.24
CA LYS A 334 -28.33 16.47 -18.81
C LYS A 334 -28.78 16.95 -20.20
N THR A 335 -29.40 16.07 -21.00
CA THR A 335 -29.95 16.40 -22.32
C THR A 335 -31.13 17.36 -22.18
N LEU A 336 -31.99 17.14 -21.19
CA LEU A 336 -33.19 17.96 -20.96
C LEU A 336 -32.86 19.30 -20.25
N ASN A 337 -31.86 19.28 -19.38
CA ASN A 337 -31.42 20.46 -18.64
C ASN A 337 -29.88 20.59 -18.70
N PRO A 338 -29.32 21.21 -19.74
CA PRO A 338 -27.88 21.40 -19.90
C PRO A 338 -27.22 22.21 -18.76
N SER A 339 -28.01 23.05 -18.08
CA SER A 339 -27.52 23.88 -16.95
C SER A 339 -27.54 23.13 -15.61
N MET A 340 -27.98 21.88 -15.58
CA MET A 340 -28.03 21.10 -14.36
C MET A 340 -26.60 20.85 -13.83
N ASN A 341 -26.34 21.40 -12.66
CA ASN A 341 -25.22 21.03 -11.81
C ASN A 341 -25.69 19.88 -10.92
N GLY A 342 -25.53 18.66 -11.39
CA GLY A 342 -25.96 17.46 -10.67
C GLY A 342 -25.03 17.07 -9.54
N ALA A 343 -25.51 16.18 -8.66
CA ALA A 343 -24.67 15.50 -7.71
C ALA A 343 -23.51 14.76 -8.41
N ILE A 344 -22.38 14.66 -7.73
CA ILE A 344 -21.18 14.04 -8.26
C ILE A 344 -21.37 12.52 -8.27
N LEU A 345 -21.23 11.89 -9.43
CA LEU A 345 -21.32 10.44 -9.51
C LEU A 345 -20.12 9.80 -8.81
N CYS A 346 -20.37 8.98 -7.81
CA CYS A 346 -19.34 8.23 -7.09
C CYS A 346 -19.47 6.72 -7.32
N LEU A 347 -18.51 6.12 -8.00
CA LEU A 347 -18.47 4.68 -8.23
C LEU A 347 -17.77 4.00 -7.05
N SER A 348 -18.53 3.34 -6.19
CA SER A 348 -18.02 2.60 -5.04
C SER A 348 -18.01 1.10 -5.29
N GLY A 349 -16.97 0.40 -4.86
CA GLY A 349 -16.90 -1.06 -4.93
C GLY A 349 -15.48 -1.62 -4.96
N PRO A 350 -15.33 -2.94 -4.99
CA PRO A 350 -14.03 -3.60 -4.92
C PRO A 350 -13.06 -3.17 -6.03
N PRO A 351 -11.75 -3.35 -5.83
CA PRO A 351 -10.77 -3.08 -6.88
C PRO A 351 -10.91 -4.05 -8.05
N GLY A 352 -10.66 -3.56 -9.27
CA GLY A 352 -10.64 -4.38 -10.48
C GLY A 352 -11.99 -4.69 -11.12
N ILE A 353 -13.08 -4.04 -10.69
CA ILE A 353 -14.43 -4.19 -11.29
C ILE A 353 -14.68 -3.23 -12.46
N GLY A 354 -13.68 -2.46 -12.89
CA GLY A 354 -13.82 -1.62 -14.07
C GLY A 354 -14.28 -0.18 -13.81
N LYS A 355 -14.20 0.35 -12.57
CA LYS A 355 -14.62 1.74 -12.25
C LYS A 355 -13.99 2.77 -13.20
N THR A 356 -12.68 2.75 -13.35
CA THR A 356 -11.94 3.69 -14.21
C THR A 356 -12.30 3.53 -15.70
N SER A 357 -12.49 2.30 -16.17
CA SER A 357 -12.88 2.05 -17.57
C SER A 357 -14.32 2.53 -17.85
N LEU A 358 -15.23 2.36 -16.90
CA LEU A 358 -16.60 2.84 -17.01
C LEU A 358 -16.66 4.37 -17.20
N VAL A 359 -15.88 5.12 -16.40
CA VAL A 359 -15.79 6.59 -16.53
C VAL A 359 -15.20 7.00 -17.88
N LYS A 360 -14.24 6.24 -18.41
CA LYS A 360 -13.69 6.50 -19.74
C LYS A 360 -14.76 6.31 -20.84
N SER A 361 -15.57 5.26 -20.73
CA SER A 361 -16.68 5.03 -21.68
C SER A 361 -17.80 6.09 -21.55
N ILE A 362 -18.03 6.58 -20.32
CA ILE A 362 -18.92 7.74 -20.11
C ILE A 362 -18.37 8.97 -20.84
N ALA A 363 -17.08 9.28 -20.69
CA ALA A 363 -16.48 10.41 -21.40
C ALA A 363 -16.56 10.27 -22.92
N GLU A 364 -16.31 9.06 -23.44
CA GLU A 364 -16.44 8.75 -24.87
C GLU A 364 -17.90 8.96 -25.35
N SER A 365 -18.87 8.48 -24.59
CA SER A 365 -20.30 8.61 -24.94
C SER A 365 -20.77 10.07 -24.98
N MET A 366 -20.18 10.95 -24.15
CA MET A 366 -20.42 12.38 -24.14
C MET A 366 -19.63 13.15 -25.20
N GLY A 367 -18.66 12.55 -25.86
CA GLY A 367 -17.71 13.22 -26.76
C GLY A 367 -16.73 14.15 -26.03
N ARG A 368 -16.55 13.97 -24.72
CA ARG A 368 -15.69 14.80 -23.87
C ARG A 368 -14.30 14.21 -23.68
N LYS A 369 -13.32 15.06 -23.42
CA LYS A 369 -11.98 14.61 -23.03
C LYS A 369 -12.02 14.00 -21.63
N PHE A 370 -11.24 12.94 -21.46
CA PHE A 370 -11.09 12.20 -20.18
C PHE A 370 -9.74 12.47 -19.56
N VAL A 371 -9.72 12.86 -18.29
CA VAL A 371 -8.48 12.97 -17.50
C VAL A 371 -8.67 12.29 -16.15
N ARG A 372 -7.62 11.63 -15.67
CA ARG A 372 -7.59 10.94 -14.38
C ARG A 372 -6.71 11.69 -13.38
N VAL A 373 -7.28 12.04 -12.23
CA VAL A 373 -6.58 12.62 -11.08
C VAL A 373 -6.54 11.59 -9.97
N SER A 374 -5.35 11.12 -9.61
CA SER A 374 -5.18 10.23 -8.47
C SER A 374 -5.12 11.02 -7.17
N LEU A 375 -6.06 10.72 -6.27
CA LEU A 375 -6.14 11.30 -4.93
C LEU A 375 -5.54 10.38 -3.85
N GLY A 376 -5.17 9.15 -4.22
CA GLY A 376 -4.54 8.21 -3.31
C GLY A 376 -3.20 8.71 -2.79
N GLY A 377 -3.10 8.87 -1.46
CA GLY A 377 -1.88 9.35 -0.81
C GLY A 377 -1.73 10.87 -0.71
N VAL A 378 -2.72 11.65 -1.18
CA VAL A 378 -2.75 13.10 -1.00
C VAL A 378 -2.97 13.42 0.48
N ARG A 379 -2.12 14.28 1.03
CA ARG A 379 -2.12 14.69 2.45
C ARG A 379 -2.10 16.21 2.62
N ASP A 380 -1.65 16.95 1.61
CA ASP A 380 -1.50 18.39 1.62
C ASP A 380 -2.57 19.03 0.73
N GLU A 381 -3.28 20.03 1.25
CA GLU A 381 -4.24 20.84 0.50
C GLU A 381 -3.60 21.49 -0.73
N ALA A 382 -2.32 21.86 -0.62
CA ALA A 382 -1.58 22.47 -1.72
C ALA A 382 -1.40 21.54 -2.94
N GLU A 383 -1.53 20.21 -2.78
CA GLU A 383 -1.57 19.32 -3.94
C GLU A 383 -2.85 19.52 -4.78
N ILE A 384 -3.95 19.94 -4.17
CA ILE A 384 -5.25 20.22 -4.84
C ILE A 384 -5.27 21.63 -5.38
N ARG A 385 -4.97 22.63 -4.52
CA ARG A 385 -5.07 24.07 -4.77
C ARG A 385 -3.79 24.72 -5.29
N GLY A 386 -2.68 23.98 -5.43
CA GLY A 386 -1.39 24.54 -5.84
C GLY A 386 -0.65 25.28 -4.72
N HIS A 387 0.58 25.63 -5.01
CA HIS A 387 1.46 26.37 -4.09
C HIS A 387 1.55 27.83 -4.51
N ARG A 388 1.58 28.76 -3.55
CA ARG A 388 1.76 30.20 -3.84
C ARG A 388 3.08 30.43 -4.59
N ARG A 389 3.06 31.30 -5.57
CA ARG A 389 4.21 31.59 -6.48
C ARG A 389 5.49 32.03 -5.78
N THR A 390 5.41 32.50 -4.55
CA THR A 390 6.57 32.95 -3.75
C THR A 390 7.49 31.82 -3.30
N TYR A 391 7.06 30.58 -3.39
CA TYR A 391 7.87 29.43 -2.98
C TYR A 391 8.68 28.86 -4.16
N VAL A 392 9.93 28.49 -3.89
CA VAL A 392 10.78 27.80 -4.88
C VAL A 392 10.15 26.44 -5.21
N GLY A 393 9.95 26.17 -6.50
CA GLY A 393 9.30 24.93 -6.94
C GLY A 393 7.76 24.97 -6.91
N SER A 394 7.17 26.18 -6.75
CA SER A 394 5.70 26.34 -6.83
C SER A 394 5.14 25.85 -8.15
N MET A 395 3.95 25.25 -8.10
CA MET A 395 3.27 24.70 -9.27
C MET A 395 1.76 24.70 -9.06
N PRO A 396 0.96 24.69 -10.15
CA PRO A 396 -0.49 24.52 -10.08
C PRO A 396 -0.89 23.23 -9.40
N GLY A 397 -2.04 23.23 -8.76
CA GLY A 397 -2.66 22.05 -8.15
C GLY A 397 -3.05 20.98 -9.18
N LYS A 398 -3.40 19.79 -8.66
CA LYS A 398 -3.79 18.64 -9.49
C LYS A 398 -5.01 18.94 -10.37
N ILE A 399 -5.96 19.76 -9.90
CA ILE A 399 -7.17 20.12 -10.67
C ILE A 399 -6.79 20.98 -11.87
N MET A 400 -5.99 22.04 -11.67
CA MET A 400 -5.56 22.90 -12.77
C MET A 400 -4.66 22.16 -13.75
N LYS A 401 -3.80 21.27 -13.27
CA LYS A 401 -3.00 20.38 -14.15
C LYS A 401 -3.90 19.47 -15.01
N ALA A 402 -4.97 18.95 -14.43
CA ALA A 402 -5.94 18.13 -15.18
C ALA A 402 -6.70 18.97 -16.22
N MET A 403 -7.05 20.21 -15.92
CA MET A 403 -7.66 21.12 -16.89
C MET A 403 -6.71 21.43 -18.05
N LYS A 404 -5.44 21.69 -17.77
CA LYS A 404 -4.40 21.86 -18.80
C LYS A 404 -4.27 20.62 -19.69
N GLU A 405 -4.20 19.41 -19.09
CA GLU A 405 -4.10 18.14 -19.81
C GLU A 405 -5.34 17.89 -20.69
N ALA A 406 -6.52 18.20 -20.20
CA ALA A 406 -7.77 18.08 -20.95
C ALA A 406 -7.80 19.01 -22.18
N GLY A 407 -7.26 20.22 -22.06
CA GLY A 407 -7.28 21.25 -23.10
C GLY A 407 -8.69 21.74 -23.47
N THR A 408 -9.69 21.44 -22.64
CA THR A 408 -11.10 21.85 -22.81
C THR A 408 -11.73 22.19 -21.46
N LYS A 409 -12.68 23.15 -21.44
CA LYS A 409 -13.33 23.63 -20.22
C LYS A 409 -14.34 22.64 -19.65
N ASN A 410 -14.84 21.71 -20.45
CA ASN A 410 -15.87 20.73 -20.08
C ASN A 410 -15.40 19.26 -20.13
N PRO A 411 -14.23 18.90 -19.57
CA PRO A 411 -13.77 17.52 -19.56
C PRO A 411 -14.59 16.67 -18.60
N VAL A 412 -14.38 15.35 -18.69
CA VAL A 412 -14.71 14.41 -17.62
C VAL A 412 -13.43 14.18 -16.80
N ILE A 413 -13.46 14.55 -15.53
CA ILE A 413 -12.35 14.35 -14.60
C ILE A 413 -12.71 13.23 -13.63
N LEU A 414 -11.92 12.17 -13.68
CA LEU A 414 -11.98 11.07 -12.73
C LEU A 414 -11.13 11.37 -11.50
N LEU A 415 -11.76 11.51 -10.35
CA LEU A 415 -11.15 11.62 -9.04
C LEU A 415 -10.97 10.21 -8.45
N ASP A 416 -9.81 9.61 -8.70
CA ASP A 416 -9.59 8.20 -8.38
C ASP A 416 -9.06 8.02 -6.96
N GLU A 417 -9.60 7.00 -6.25
CA GLU A 417 -9.23 6.64 -4.87
C GLU A 417 -9.45 7.77 -3.84
N ILE A 418 -10.64 8.42 -3.88
CA ILE A 418 -10.99 9.49 -2.94
C ILE A 418 -11.03 9.01 -1.47
N ASP A 419 -11.25 7.73 -1.25
CA ASP A 419 -11.24 7.05 0.03
C ASP A 419 -9.84 6.93 0.67
N LYS A 420 -8.78 7.22 -0.09
CA LYS A 420 -7.39 7.14 0.38
C LYS A 420 -6.76 8.51 0.65
N MET A 421 -7.53 9.58 0.62
CA MET A 421 -7.09 10.87 1.13
C MET A 421 -7.00 10.81 2.65
N SER A 422 -5.96 11.40 3.22
CA SER A 422 -5.78 11.46 4.67
C SER A 422 -5.48 12.88 5.10
N ASN A 423 -6.02 13.28 6.26
CA ASN A 423 -5.70 14.56 6.86
C ASN A 423 -4.36 14.44 7.60
N ASP A 424 -3.51 15.46 7.46
CA ASP A 424 -2.25 15.58 8.19
C ASP A 424 -2.14 16.99 8.78
N TYR A 425 -1.14 17.24 9.60
CA TYR A 425 -0.83 18.57 10.18
C TYR A 425 -0.61 19.67 9.14
N LYS A 426 -0.48 19.32 7.86
CA LYS A 426 -0.22 20.25 6.74
C LYS A 426 -1.46 20.75 6.01
N GLY A 427 -2.64 20.31 6.37
CA GLY A 427 -3.88 20.75 5.74
C GLY A 427 -4.97 19.68 5.66
N ASP A 428 -6.13 20.08 5.18
CA ASP A 428 -7.30 19.22 4.93
C ASP A 428 -7.63 19.16 3.44
N PRO A 429 -7.07 18.17 2.71
CA PRO A 429 -7.39 18.00 1.28
C PRO A 429 -8.87 17.72 1.03
N ALA A 430 -9.61 17.18 2.01
CA ALA A 430 -11.04 16.96 1.87
C ALA A 430 -11.82 18.27 1.80
N SER A 431 -11.41 19.29 2.57
CA SER A 431 -11.99 20.65 2.49
C SER A 431 -11.71 21.31 1.13
N ALA A 432 -10.49 21.17 0.59
CA ALA A 432 -10.19 21.66 -0.75
C ALA A 432 -11.05 20.98 -1.82
N MET A 433 -11.26 19.67 -1.68
CA MET A 433 -12.14 18.94 -2.61
C MET A 433 -13.61 19.34 -2.48
N LEU A 434 -14.08 19.74 -1.30
CA LEU A 434 -15.45 20.27 -1.14
C LEU A 434 -15.67 21.52 -2.01
N GLU A 435 -14.69 22.43 -2.08
CA GLU A 435 -14.79 23.63 -2.94
C GLU A 435 -14.80 23.26 -4.43
N VAL A 436 -13.96 22.32 -4.84
CA VAL A 436 -13.93 21.83 -6.23
C VAL A 436 -15.27 21.20 -6.64
N LEU A 437 -15.90 20.49 -5.71
CA LEU A 437 -17.07 19.67 -5.96
C LEU A 437 -18.41 20.41 -5.67
N ASP A 438 -18.38 21.52 -4.95
CA ASP A 438 -19.56 22.29 -4.65
C ASP A 438 -19.98 23.15 -5.85
N PRO A 439 -21.16 22.96 -6.45
CA PRO A 439 -21.63 23.72 -7.61
C PRO A 439 -21.73 25.23 -7.37
N GLU A 440 -21.87 25.67 -6.13
CA GLU A 440 -21.94 27.10 -5.80
C GLU A 440 -20.54 27.74 -5.76
N GLN A 441 -19.52 26.98 -5.33
CA GLN A 441 -18.16 27.46 -5.14
C GLN A 441 -17.28 27.21 -6.36
N ASN A 442 -17.48 26.09 -7.08
CA ASN A 442 -16.61 25.69 -8.19
C ASN A 442 -16.64 26.62 -9.42
N LYS A 443 -17.61 27.53 -9.51
CA LYS A 443 -17.65 28.56 -10.54
C LYS A 443 -16.54 29.59 -10.41
N SER A 444 -15.98 29.73 -9.22
CA SER A 444 -14.91 30.66 -8.89
C SER A 444 -13.77 29.94 -8.13
N PHE A 445 -13.40 28.75 -8.59
CA PHE A 445 -12.32 28.00 -7.98
C PHE A 445 -11.00 28.74 -8.08
N GLU A 446 -10.29 28.95 -6.98
CA GLU A 446 -9.01 29.65 -6.94
C GLU A 446 -7.87 28.68 -6.62
N ASP A 447 -7.01 28.49 -7.61
CA ASP A 447 -5.71 27.81 -7.42
C ASP A 447 -4.68 28.85 -6.96
N HIS A 448 -3.93 28.54 -5.90
CA HIS A 448 -2.97 29.47 -5.29
C HIS A 448 -1.79 29.83 -6.21
N TYR A 449 -1.49 28.98 -7.20
CA TYR A 449 -0.45 29.30 -8.20
C TYR A 449 -1.02 30.20 -9.29
N ILE A 450 -2.20 29.88 -9.80
CA ILE A 450 -2.86 30.64 -10.85
C ILE A 450 -3.36 31.99 -10.31
N ASP A 451 -3.82 32.02 -9.05
CA ASP A 451 -4.24 33.23 -8.33
C ASP A 451 -5.30 34.03 -9.11
N MET A 452 -6.23 33.31 -9.74
CA MET A 452 -7.39 33.82 -10.49
C MET A 452 -8.51 32.80 -10.43
N PRO A 453 -9.77 33.27 -10.37
CA PRO A 453 -10.92 32.37 -10.38
C PRO A 453 -11.02 31.64 -11.73
N PHE A 454 -11.18 30.33 -11.67
CA PHE A 454 -11.40 29.48 -12.82
C PHE A 454 -12.75 28.77 -12.68
N ASP A 455 -13.57 28.83 -13.72
CA ASP A 455 -14.91 28.24 -13.72
C ASP A 455 -14.85 26.74 -14.03
N LEU A 456 -15.05 25.89 -13.01
CA LEU A 456 -15.11 24.44 -13.09
C LEU A 456 -16.55 23.90 -13.25
N SER A 457 -17.58 24.77 -13.33
CA SER A 457 -18.98 24.36 -13.34
C SER A 457 -19.39 23.46 -14.53
N LYS A 458 -18.64 23.53 -15.63
CA LYS A 458 -18.86 22.67 -16.81
C LYS A 458 -18.09 21.34 -16.79
N VAL A 459 -17.21 21.14 -15.82
CA VAL A 459 -16.48 19.89 -15.63
C VAL A 459 -17.44 18.83 -15.12
N PHE A 460 -17.36 17.64 -15.68
CA PHE A 460 -18.06 16.50 -15.14
C PHE A 460 -17.12 15.70 -14.22
N PHE A 461 -17.28 15.86 -12.92
CA PHE A 461 -16.52 15.13 -11.93
C PHE A 461 -17.16 13.78 -11.65
N VAL A 462 -16.34 12.72 -11.70
CA VAL A 462 -16.72 11.38 -11.27
C VAL A 462 -15.70 10.91 -10.25
N ALA A 463 -16.14 10.48 -9.08
CA ALA A 463 -15.28 9.96 -8.04
C ALA A 463 -15.25 8.43 -8.05
N THR A 464 -14.15 7.82 -7.58
CA THR A 464 -14.11 6.38 -7.26
C THR A 464 -13.67 6.17 -5.83
N ALA A 465 -14.28 5.18 -5.17
CA ALA A 465 -13.91 4.72 -3.84
C ALA A 465 -13.91 3.20 -3.78
N ASN A 466 -13.09 2.63 -2.91
CA ASN A 466 -13.18 1.22 -2.57
C ASN A 466 -13.98 1.02 -1.27
N ASP A 467 -13.83 1.95 -0.32
CA ASP A 467 -14.55 1.94 0.97
C ASP A 467 -15.08 3.33 1.32
N LEU A 468 -16.38 3.50 1.25
CA LEU A 468 -17.05 4.79 1.56
C LEU A 468 -16.96 5.18 3.05
N ARG A 469 -16.66 4.25 3.96
CA ARG A 469 -16.58 4.54 5.40
C ARG A 469 -15.42 5.47 5.74
N THR A 470 -14.39 5.49 4.90
CA THR A 470 -13.22 6.34 5.08
C THR A 470 -13.37 7.72 4.44
N VAL A 471 -14.39 7.91 3.60
CA VAL A 471 -14.72 9.21 2.99
C VAL A 471 -15.44 10.08 4.02
N SER A 472 -15.02 11.34 4.17
CA SER A 472 -15.64 12.29 5.09
C SER A 472 -17.14 12.47 4.80
N ALA A 473 -17.97 12.63 5.84
CA ALA A 473 -19.42 12.76 5.70
C ALA A 473 -19.82 13.93 4.76
N PRO A 474 -19.21 15.14 4.87
CA PRO A 474 -19.58 16.25 3.98
C PRO A 474 -19.32 15.97 2.49
N LEU A 475 -18.24 15.23 2.16
CA LEU A 475 -17.98 14.82 0.77
C LEU A 475 -18.99 13.78 0.30
N ARG A 476 -19.31 12.81 1.16
CA ARG A 476 -20.23 11.73 0.83
C ARG A 476 -21.65 12.25 0.59
N ASP A 477 -22.10 13.25 1.35
CA ASP A 477 -23.44 13.85 1.22
C ASP A 477 -23.64 14.61 -0.11
N ARG A 478 -22.54 14.97 -0.80
CA ARG A 478 -22.55 15.61 -2.13
C ARG A 478 -22.47 14.64 -3.29
N MET A 479 -22.37 13.33 -3.00
CA MET A 479 -22.15 12.31 -4.02
C MET A 479 -23.41 11.47 -4.24
N ASP A 480 -23.75 11.25 -5.51
CA ASP A 480 -24.68 10.19 -5.91
C ASP A 480 -23.88 8.87 -6.00
N ILE A 481 -24.07 8.04 -4.98
CA ILE A 481 -23.28 6.83 -4.81
C ILE A 481 -23.89 5.71 -5.63
N LEU A 482 -23.10 5.19 -6.56
CA LEU A 482 -23.39 3.99 -7.32
C LEU A 482 -22.51 2.84 -6.82
N GLN A 483 -23.14 1.90 -6.13
CA GLN A 483 -22.43 0.74 -5.60
C GLN A 483 -22.29 -0.33 -6.68
N LEU A 484 -21.05 -0.69 -7.00
CA LEU A 484 -20.69 -1.74 -7.94
C LEU A 484 -20.39 -3.02 -7.19
N SER A 485 -21.07 -4.08 -7.53
CA SER A 485 -20.90 -5.40 -6.94
C SER A 485 -19.73 -6.19 -7.57
N SER A 486 -19.33 -7.27 -6.91
CA SER A 486 -18.33 -8.20 -7.44
C SER A 486 -18.85 -8.96 -8.66
N TYR A 487 -17.94 -9.33 -9.57
CA TYR A 487 -18.27 -10.17 -10.71
C TYR A 487 -18.44 -11.64 -10.31
N THR A 488 -19.44 -12.30 -10.90
CA THR A 488 -19.59 -13.76 -10.87
C THR A 488 -18.51 -14.42 -11.72
N GLU A 489 -18.34 -15.73 -11.54
CA GLU A 489 -17.41 -16.52 -12.38
C GLU A 489 -17.83 -16.52 -13.86
N PHE A 490 -19.13 -16.48 -14.14
CA PHE A 490 -19.67 -16.38 -15.50
C PHE A 490 -19.38 -15.02 -16.14
N GLU A 491 -19.60 -13.93 -15.39
CA GLU A 491 -19.24 -12.58 -15.83
C GLU A 491 -17.73 -12.47 -16.07
N LYS A 492 -16.90 -13.02 -15.18
CA LYS A 492 -15.43 -13.05 -15.36
C LYS A 492 -15.02 -13.84 -16.59
N LEU A 493 -15.69 -14.97 -16.87
CA LEU A 493 -15.47 -15.75 -18.09
C LEU A 493 -15.73 -14.91 -19.34
N HIS A 494 -16.90 -14.26 -19.42
CA HIS A 494 -17.26 -13.38 -20.52
C HIS A 494 -16.30 -12.22 -20.70
N ILE A 495 -15.95 -11.54 -19.60
CA ILE A 495 -14.99 -10.44 -19.61
C ILE A 495 -13.61 -10.93 -20.08
N ALA A 496 -13.17 -12.07 -19.58
CA ALA A 496 -11.87 -12.64 -19.95
C ALA A 496 -11.76 -12.95 -21.44
N GLN A 497 -12.78 -13.60 -22.02
CA GLN A 497 -12.77 -14.01 -23.42
C GLN A 497 -12.98 -12.86 -24.40
N ASN A 498 -13.94 -11.97 -24.10
CA ASN A 498 -14.34 -10.92 -25.03
C ASN A 498 -13.46 -9.67 -24.96
N PHE A 499 -12.87 -9.37 -23.80
CA PHE A 499 -12.11 -8.14 -23.58
C PHE A 499 -10.64 -8.40 -23.19
N LEU A 500 -10.40 -9.14 -22.09
CA LEU A 500 -9.04 -9.23 -21.54
C LEU A 500 -8.08 -9.99 -22.44
N LEU A 501 -8.53 -11.10 -23.02
CA LEU A 501 -7.71 -11.91 -23.93
C LEU A 501 -7.33 -11.12 -25.18
N LYS A 502 -8.30 -10.45 -25.82
CA LYS A 502 -8.06 -9.63 -27.02
C LYS A 502 -7.10 -8.47 -26.72
N GLN A 503 -7.28 -7.81 -25.57
CA GLN A 503 -6.39 -6.75 -25.14
C GLN A 503 -4.98 -7.29 -24.88
N ALA A 504 -4.85 -8.41 -24.16
CA ALA A 504 -3.57 -9.03 -23.87
C ALA A 504 -2.84 -9.50 -25.15
N GLN A 505 -3.57 -10.05 -26.13
CA GLN A 505 -3.00 -10.41 -27.45
C GLN A 505 -2.42 -9.17 -28.14
N LYS A 506 -3.18 -8.07 -28.21
CA LYS A 506 -2.73 -6.83 -28.83
C LYS A 506 -1.49 -6.24 -28.13
N GLU A 507 -1.52 -6.19 -26.79
CA GLU A 507 -0.43 -5.66 -25.98
C GLU A 507 0.88 -6.49 -26.08
N ASN A 508 0.79 -7.78 -26.41
CA ASN A 508 1.94 -8.68 -26.49
C ASN A 508 2.31 -9.09 -27.95
N GLY A 509 1.80 -8.36 -28.97
CA GLY A 509 2.15 -8.60 -30.36
C GLY A 509 1.59 -9.90 -30.95
N LEU A 510 0.51 -10.42 -30.37
CA LEU A 510 -0.14 -11.67 -30.76
C LEU A 510 -1.46 -11.46 -31.55
N ALA A 511 -1.64 -10.27 -32.13
CA ALA A 511 -2.89 -9.93 -32.85
C ALA A 511 -3.21 -10.90 -33.99
N ASP A 512 -2.19 -11.41 -34.65
CA ASP A 512 -2.31 -12.35 -35.81
C ASP A 512 -2.30 -13.83 -35.39
N VAL A 513 -2.23 -14.13 -34.10
CA VAL A 513 -2.21 -15.49 -33.57
C VAL A 513 -3.57 -15.83 -32.98
N GLU A 514 -4.18 -16.91 -33.49
CA GLU A 514 -5.45 -17.42 -32.98
C GLU A 514 -5.23 -18.15 -31.65
N ILE A 515 -5.55 -17.50 -30.53
CA ILE A 515 -5.45 -18.09 -29.18
C ILE A 515 -6.84 -18.46 -28.69
N LYS A 516 -7.07 -19.76 -28.44
CA LYS A 516 -8.29 -20.28 -27.83
C LYS A 516 -8.04 -20.75 -26.40
N ILE A 517 -8.82 -20.24 -25.47
CA ILE A 517 -8.86 -20.71 -24.09
C ILE A 517 -10.27 -21.28 -23.85
N PRO A 518 -10.44 -22.60 -23.78
CA PRO A 518 -11.74 -23.20 -23.50
C PRO A 518 -12.32 -22.78 -22.16
N ASP A 519 -13.64 -22.70 -22.03
CA ASP A 519 -14.35 -22.26 -20.82
C ASP A 519 -13.88 -22.99 -19.55
N LYS A 520 -13.74 -24.34 -19.64
CA LYS A 520 -13.23 -25.15 -18.52
C LYS A 520 -11.83 -24.72 -18.06
N VAL A 521 -10.98 -24.29 -18.98
CA VAL A 521 -9.62 -23.83 -18.66
C VAL A 521 -9.67 -22.43 -18.05
N MET A 522 -10.55 -21.56 -18.57
CA MET A 522 -10.76 -20.23 -18.04
C MET A 522 -11.37 -20.27 -16.63
N PHE A 523 -12.37 -21.12 -16.39
CA PHE A 523 -12.89 -21.35 -15.03
C PHE A 523 -11.80 -21.85 -14.09
N LYS A 524 -10.97 -22.79 -14.51
CA LYS A 524 -9.84 -23.25 -13.71
C LYS A 524 -8.84 -22.13 -13.41
N LEU A 525 -8.58 -21.23 -14.37
CA LEU A 525 -7.75 -20.05 -14.17
C LEU A 525 -8.36 -19.10 -13.12
N ILE A 526 -9.67 -18.86 -13.20
CA ILE A 526 -10.41 -18.00 -12.27
C ILE A 526 -10.36 -18.59 -10.86
N ASP A 527 -10.63 -19.87 -10.69
CA ASP A 527 -10.78 -20.51 -9.38
C ASP A 527 -9.45 -20.82 -8.70
N GLU A 528 -8.47 -21.33 -9.45
CA GLU A 528 -7.24 -21.85 -8.87
C GLU A 528 -6.09 -20.82 -8.86
N TYR A 529 -6.15 -19.76 -9.69
CA TYR A 529 -5.08 -18.78 -9.81
C TYR A 529 -5.47 -17.36 -9.39
N THR A 530 -6.78 -17.02 -9.39
CA THR A 530 -7.24 -15.66 -9.11
C THR A 530 -8.45 -15.64 -8.16
N ARG A 531 -8.27 -15.38 -6.86
CA ARG A 531 -9.39 -15.13 -5.94
C ARG A 531 -9.52 -13.63 -5.71
N GLU A 532 -10.44 -12.98 -6.42
CA GLU A 532 -10.69 -11.55 -6.33
C GLU A 532 -12.14 -11.20 -6.68
N ALA A 533 -12.62 -10.06 -6.22
CA ALA A 533 -13.96 -9.56 -6.55
C ALA A 533 -14.08 -9.09 -8.01
N GLY A 534 -13.01 -8.49 -8.54
CA GLY A 534 -12.91 -8.01 -9.92
C GLY A 534 -12.15 -8.96 -10.86
N VAL A 535 -11.45 -8.36 -11.84
CA VAL A 535 -10.68 -9.06 -12.88
C VAL A 535 -9.24 -8.57 -13.03
N ARG A 536 -8.69 -7.86 -12.02
CA ARG A 536 -7.35 -7.28 -12.10
C ARG A 536 -6.25 -8.34 -12.14
N ASN A 537 -6.32 -9.33 -11.25
CA ASN A 537 -5.37 -10.44 -11.22
C ASN A 537 -5.60 -11.36 -12.42
N LEU A 538 -6.87 -11.60 -12.82
CA LEU A 538 -7.20 -12.38 -13.99
C LEU A 538 -6.57 -11.77 -15.26
N LYS A 539 -6.67 -10.45 -15.44
CA LYS A 539 -5.97 -9.74 -16.52
C LYS A 539 -4.46 -10.00 -16.47
N ARG A 540 -3.85 -9.91 -15.30
CA ARG A 540 -2.41 -10.13 -15.13
C ARG A 540 -2.00 -11.55 -15.47
N GLU A 541 -2.76 -12.55 -15.06
CA GLU A 541 -2.45 -13.95 -15.38
C GLU A 541 -2.67 -14.25 -16.87
N ILE A 542 -3.69 -13.68 -17.52
CA ILE A 542 -3.89 -13.76 -18.97
C ILE A 542 -2.70 -13.13 -19.72
N ILE A 543 -2.22 -11.95 -19.29
CA ILE A 543 -1.02 -11.32 -19.87
C ILE A 543 0.21 -12.24 -19.70
N ASN A 544 0.37 -12.85 -18.53
CA ASN A 544 1.48 -13.78 -18.28
C ASN A 544 1.42 -14.99 -19.21
N ILE A 545 0.23 -15.55 -19.45
CA ILE A 545 0.01 -16.63 -20.41
C ILE A 545 0.38 -16.15 -21.81
N CYS A 546 -0.12 -14.98 -22.26
CA CYS A 546 0.19 -14.42 -23.58
C CYS A 546 1.70 -14.20 -23.78
N ARG A 547 2.43 -13.73 -22.77
CA ARG A 547 3.90 -13.58 -22.83
C ARG A 547 4.60 -14.92 -23.05
N LYS A 548 4.16 -15.99 -22.38
CA LYS A 548 4.71 -17.33 -22.59
C LYS A 548 4.39 -17.88 -23.97
N ILE A 549 3.16 -17.65 -24.44
CA ILE A 549 2.74 -18.01 -25.81
C ILE A 549 3.56 -17.23 -26.85
N ALA A 550 3.78 -15.92 -26.64
CA ALA A 550 4.60 -15.09 -27.53
C ALA A 550 6.02 -15.68 -27.72
N ARG A 551 6.62 -16.14 -26.61
CA ARG A 551 7.91 -16.82 -26.68
C ARG A 551 7.82 -18.11 -27.54
N GLU A 552 6.81 -18.96 -27.35
CA GLU A 552 6.63 -20.18 -28.12
C GLU A 552 6.32 -19.89 -29.61
N VAL A 553 5.62 -18.80 -29.90
CA VAL A 553 5.33 -18.35 -31.27
C VAL A 553 6.63 -17.97 -31.99
N VAL A 554 7.50 -17.20 -31.34
CA VAL A 554 8.81 -16.80 -31.90
C VAL A 554 9.74 -18.00 -32.09
N GLU A 555 9.74 -18.94 -31.13
CA GLU A 555 10.60 -20.13 -31.20
C GLU A 555 10.13 -21.16 -32.23
N LYS A 556 8.81 -21.25 -32.54
CA LYS A 556 8.23 -22.35 -33.28
C LYS A 556 7.35 -21.92 -34.47
N ASP A 557 7.22 -20.64 -34.79
CA ASP A 557 6.36 -20.04 -35.81
C ASP A 557 4.90 -20.54 -35.75
N ILE A 558 4.29 -20.54 -34.56
CA ILE A 558 2.94 -21.04 -34.29
C ILE A 558 1.93 -19.95 -34.61
N LYS A 559 0.94 -20.24 -35.50
CA LYS A 559 -0.18 -19.33 -35.84
C LYS A 559 -1.47 -19.61 -35.07
N LYS A 560 -1.60 -20.78 -34.46
CA LYS A 560 -2.79 -21.18 -33.70
C LYS A 560 -2.37 -21.85 -32.41
N PHE A 561 -2.98 -21.44 -31.32
CA PHE A 561 -2.69 -21.96 -29.97
C PHE A 561 -4.00 -22.29 -29.23
N ASN A 562 -4.09 -23.50 -28.69
CA ASN A 562 -5.22 -23.93 -27.88
C ASN A 562 -4.74 -24.31 -26.48
N LEU A 563 -5.05 -23.50 -25.49
CA LEU A 563 -4.59 -23.69 -24.11
C LEU A 563 -5.33 -24.87 -23.47
N LYS A 564 -4.57 -25.80 -22.89
CA LYS A 564 -5.09 -26.94 -22.12
C LYS A 564 -4.99 -26.69 -20.64
N ALA A 565 -5.82 -27.39 -19.85
CA ALA A 565 -5.78 -27.28 -18.40
C ALA A 565 -4.43 -27.70 -17.77
N SER A 566 -3.69 -28.60 -18.43
CA SER A 566 -2.34 -29.00 -18.05
C SER A 566 -1.29 -27.90 -18.26
N ASP A 567 -1.55 -26.99 -19.21
CA ASP A 567 -0.58 -25.95 -19.56
C ASP A 567 -0.58 -24.80 -18.54
N LEU A 568 -1.67 -24.65 -17.76
CA LEU A 568 -1.75 -23.61 -16.73
C LEU A 568 -0.60 -23.74 -15.71
N GLU A 569 -0.32 -24.95 -15.25
CA GLU A 569 0.78 -25.17 -14.30
C GLU A 569 2.15 -24.90 -14.95
N LYS A 570 2.32 -25.26 -16.23
CA LYS A 570 3.53 -24.96 -17.01
C LYS A 570 3.79 -23.45 -17.12
N TYR A 571 2.72 -22.65 -17.36
CA TYR A 571 2.86 -21.21 -17.62
C TYR A 571 2.82 -20.35 -16.37
N LEU A 572 2.00 -20.71 -15.38
CA LEU A 572 1.74 -19.91 -14.19
C LEU A 572 2.33 -20.49 -12.89
N GLY A 573 2.87 -21.74 -12.97
CA GLY A 573 3.32 -22.48 -11.80
C GLY A 573 2.17 -23.19 -11.09
N LYS A 574 2.45 -23.68 -9.88
CA LYS A 574 1.45 -24.40 -9.07
C LYS A 574 0.23 -23.53 -8.78
N ALA A 575 -0.94 -24.15 -8.74
CA ALA A 575 -2.19 -23.49 -8.37
C ALA A 575 -2.05 -22.79 -7.01
N LYS A 576 -2.43 -21.52 -6.98
CA LYS A 576 -2.35 -20.67 -5.78
C LYS A 576 -3.43 -21.00 -4.76
N PHE A 577 -4.58 -21.40 -5.26
CA PHE A 577 -5.75 -21.75 -4.47
C PHE A 577 -6.17 -23.17 -4.77
N ARG A 578 -6.52 -23.90 -3.74
CA ARG A 578 -7.12 -25.23 -3.93
C ARG A 578 -8.61 -25.04 -4.18
N PRO A 579 -9.19 -25.75 -5.18
CA PRO A 579 -10.64 -25.75 -5.35
C PRO A 579 -11.30 -26.26 -4.08
N GLU A 580 -12.33 -25.59 -3.63
CA GLU A 580 -13.11 -26.04 -2.51
C GLU A 580 -13.75 -27.39 -2.90
N LYS A 581 -13.52 -28.43 -2.09
CA LYS A 581 -14.08 -29.75 -2.38
C LYS A 581 -15.60 -29.64 -2.34
N SER A 582 -16.28 -30.08 -3.41
CA SER A 582 -17.74 -30.20 -3.42
C SER A 582 -18.21 -30.91 -2.16
N ARG A 583 -19.03 -30.22 -1.38
CA ARG A 583 -19.52 -30.75 -0.09
C ARG A 583 -20.61 -31.78 -0.37
N LYS A 584 -20.37 -33.03 0.06
CA LYS A 584 -21.35 -34.08 -0.06
C LYS A 584 -22.46 -33.88 0.97
N ALA A 585 -23.68 -34.30 0.65
CA ALA A 585 -24.84 -34.20 1.53
C ALA A 585 -24.74 -35.02 2.85
N VAL A 586 -23.59 -35.63 3.12
CA VAL A 586 -23.36 -36.43 4.35
C VAL A 586 -23.39 -35.51 5.57
N GLY A 587 -24.38 -35.70 6.44
CA GLY A 587 -24.56 -34.89 7.65
C GLY A 587 -23.41 -35.06 8.66
N LYS A 588 -22.98 -33.95 9.24
CA LYS A 588 -22.00 -33.91 10.35
C LYS A 588 -22.63 -33.28 11.59
N VAL A 589 -22.25 -33.78 12.76
CA VAL A 589 -22.66 -33.13 14.01
C VAL A 589 -21.84 -31.88 14.21
N ALA A 590 -22.51 -30.79 14.53
CA ALA A 590 -21.93 -29.50 14.91
C ALA A 590 -20.91 -28.89 13.89
N VAL A 591 -21.05 -29.25 12.64
CA VAL A 591 -20.32 -28.56 11.53
C VAL A 591 -21.36 -27.90 10.64
N VAL A 592 -21.36 -26.59 10.59
CA VAL A 592 -22.38 -25.78 9.92
C VAL A 592 -21.73 -24.82 8.92
N ASN A 593 -22.31 -24.73 7.73
CA ASN A 593 -21.84 -23.81 6.70
C ASN A 593 -22.59 -22.47 6.81
N GLY A 594 -21.92 -21.46 7.29
CA GLY A 594 -22.36 -20.07 7.19
C GLY A 594 -21.84 -19.39 5.92
N LEU A 595 -22.28 -18.17 5.70
CA LEU A 595 -21.86 -17.32 4.59
C LEU A 595 -21.39 -15.97 5.12
N ALA A 596 -20.26 -15.51 4.61
CA ALA A 596 -19.70 -14.22 4.93
C ALA A 596 -19.37 -13.45 3.64
N TRP A 597 -19.28 -12.15 3.77
CA TRP A 597 -18.81 -11.26 2.72
C TRP A 597 -17.47 -10.63 3.11
N THR A 598 -16.54 -10.57 2.16
CA THR A 598 -15.20 -10.01 2.34
C THR A 598 -14.88 -9.08 1.17
N ALA A 599 -13.78 -8.33 1.27
CA ALA A 599 -13.29 -7.48 0.18
C ALA A 599 -12.99 -8.23 -1.13
N VAL A 600 -12.86 -9.56 -1.07
CA VAL A 600 -12.64 -10.42 -2.25
C VAL A 600 -13.91 -11.13 -2.72
N GLY A 601 -15.06 -10.79 -2.17
CA GLY A 601 -16.38 -11.37 -2.47
C GLY A 601 -16.91 -12.26 -1.37
N GLY A 602 -17.96 -13.04 -1.68
CA GLY A 602 -18.59 -13.99 -0.76
C GLY A 602 -17.71 -15.21 -0.52
N VAL A 603 -17.72 -15.69 0.71
CA VAL A 603 -17.01 -16.90 1.14
C VAL A 603 -17.88 -17.74 2.08
N THR A 604 -17.59 -19.04 2.17
CA THR A 604 -18.20 -19.89 3.19
C THR A 604 -17.51 -19.65 4.54
N LEU A 605 -18.30 -19.63 5.60
CA LEU A 605 -17.86 -19.50 6.97
C LEU A 605 -18.21 -20.77 7.72
N ASP A 606 -17.27 -21.65 7.92
CA ASP A 606 -17.49 -22.87 8.68
C ASP A 606 -17.59 -22.56 10.17
N VAL A 607 -18.60 -23.11 10.84
CA VAL A 607 -18.72 -23.09 12.30
C VAL A 607 -18.67 -24.52 12.79
N GLN A 608 -17.69 -24.82 13.64
CA GLN A 608 -17.50 -26.14 14.23
C GLN A 608 -17.75 -26.07 15.73
N GLY A 609 -18.53 -26.98 16.22
CA GLY A 609 -18.88 -27.04 17.63
C GLY A 609 -18.50 -28.38 18.29
N VAL A 610 -18.15 -28.33 19.55
CA VAL A 610 -17.91 -29.51 20.39
C VAL A 610 -18.36 -29.21 21.80
N ASP A 611 -18.85 -30.24 22.50
CA ASP A 611 -19.11 -30.14 23.94
C ASP A 611 -17.87 -30.58 24.73
N THR A 612 -17.60 -29.86 25.80
CA THR A 612 -16.48 -30.07 26.72
C THR A 612 -17.01 -30.12 28.15
N ALA A 613 -16.23 -30.58 29.10
CA ALA A 613 -16.56 -30.43 30.51
C ALA A 613 -16.65 -28.94 30.87
N GLY A 614 -17.69 -28.51 31.60
CA GLY A 614 -17.90 -27.11 31.96
C GLY A 614 -19.29 -26.85 32.56
N LYS A 615 -19.64 -25.60 32.77
CA LYS A 615 -20.88 -25.18 33.44
C LYS A 615 -21.81 -24.38 32.53
N GLY A 616 -22.15 -24.93 31.36
CA GLY A 616 -23.13 -24.32 30.46
C GLY A 616 -22.64 -23.06 29.75
N ASP A 617 -21.34 -22.80 29.74
CA ASP A 617 -20.73 -21.64 29.09
C ASP A 617 -20.47 -21.91 27.60
N VAL A 618 -20.28 -20.82 26.83
CA VAL A 618 -19.83 -20.88 25.42
C VAL A 618 -18.45 -20.30 25.30
N THR A 619 -17.52 -21.11 24.85
CA THR A 619 -16.17 -20.66 24.46
C THR A 619 -16.13 -20.41 22.96
N LEU A 620 -15.57 -19.29 22.54
CA LEU A 620 -15.47 -18.89 21.12
C LEU A 620 -14.01 -18.71 20.72
N THR A 621 -13.61 -19.32 19.60
CA THR A 621 -12.27 -19.17 19.02
C THR A 621 -12.33 -18.90 17.51
N GLY A 622 -11.33 -18.20 16.94
CA GLY A 622 -11.24 -17.92 15.50
C GLY A 622 -11.14 -16.44 15.16
N THR A 623 -10.57 -15.60 16.04
CA THR A 623 -10.35 -14.16 15.85
C THR A 623 -11.65 -13.41 15.54
N LEU A 624 -12.60 -13.49 16.51
CA LEU A 624 -13.95 -12.93 16.38
C LEU A 624 -14.02 -11.52 16.98
N GLY A 625 -14.66 -10.60 16.25
CA GLY A 625 -15.01 -9.28 16.74
C GLY A 625 -16.14 -9.27 17.77
N ASN A 626 -16.44 -8.12 18.33
CA ASN A 626 -17.40 -8.00 19.42
C ASN A 626 -18.84 -8.31 19.00
N VAL A 627 -19.24 -7.89 17.79
CA VAL A 627 -20.59 -8.12 17.26
C VAL A 627 -20.86 -9.63 17.10
N MET A 628 -19.87 -10.38 16.61
CA MET A 628 -20.02 -11.83 16.45
C MET A 628 -20.06 -12.57 17.81
N LYS A 629 -19.32 -12.09 18.81
CA LYS A 629 -19.39 -12.61 20.18
C LYS A 629 -20.77 -12.35 20.81
N GLU A 630 -21.34 -11.17 20.60
CA GLU A 630 -22.69 -10.82 21.04
C GLU A 630 -23.73 -11.71 20.34
N SER A 631 -23.63 -11.88 19.02
CA SER A 631 -24.48 -12.79 18.26
C SER A 631 -24.47 -14.22 18.79
N ALA A 632 -23.31 -14.72 19.23
CA ALA A 632 -23.21 -16.03 19.88
C ALA A 632 -23.91 -16.08 21.24
N SER A 633 -23.86 -15.00 22.01
CA SER A 633 -24.58 -14.88 23.29
C SER A 633 -26.09 -14.84 23.08
N VAL A 634 -26.58 -14.13 22.07
CA VAL A 634 -28.00 -14.11 21.66
C VAL A 634 -28.45 -15.53 21.25
N ALA A 635 -27.66 -16.19 20.39
CA ALA A 635 -27.95 -17.56 19.95
C ALA A 635 -28.05 -18.56 21.12
N MET A 636 -27.13 -18.48 22.09
CA MET A 636 -27.16 -19.33 23.27
C MET A 636 -28.40 -19.05 24.14
N THR A 637 -28.74 -17.78 24.32
CA THR A 637 -29.93 -17.37 25.08
C THR A 637 -31.21 -17.93 24.46
N TYR A 638 -31.34 -17.80 23.12
CA TYR A 638 -32.46 -18.37 22.38
C TYR A 638 -32.56 -19.89 22.58
N VAL A 639 -31.46 -20.62 22.46
CA VAL A 639 -31.46 -22.08 22.62
C VAL A 639 -31.84 -22.46 24.06
N LYS A 640 -31.28 -21.78 25.07
CA LYS A 640 -31.63 -22.03 26.49
C LYS A 640 -33.11 -21.75 26.79
N ALA A 641 -33.69 -20.73 26.17
CA ALA A 641 -35.11 -20.42 26.30
C ALA A 641 -36.04 -21.44 25.62
N ASN A 642 -35.51 -22.21 24.64
CA ASN A 642 -36.29 -23.15 23.83
C ASN A 642 -35.89 -24.63 24.02
N LEU A 643 -35.42 -25.03 25.22
CA LEU A 643 -34.99 -26.40 25.51
C LEU A 643 -36.11 -27.46 25.31
N LYS A 644 -37.37 -27.07 25.44
CA LYS A 644 -38.50 -27.96 25.12
C LYS A 644 -38.55 -28.33 23.63
N LYS A 645 -38.15 -27.43 22.74
CA LYS A 645 -38.07 -27.67 21.29
C LYS A 645 -36.78 -28.39 20.89
N TYR A 646 -35.70 -28.11 21.61
CA TYR A 646 -34.35 -28.63 21.35
C TYR A 646 -33.85 -29.35 22.60
N PRO A 647 -34.44 -30.55 22.97
CA PRO A 647 -34.07 -31.24 24.17
C PRO A 647 -32.58 -31.65 24.09
N PRO A 648 -31.82 -31.38 25.16
CA PRO A 648 -30.43 -31.80 25.21
C PRO A 648 -30.32 -33.34 25.24
N LYS A 649 -29.23 -33.84 24.66
CA LYS A 649 -28.89 -35.28 24.69
C LYS A 649 -28.65 -35.81 26.10
N ASP A 650 -28.41 -34.92 27.07
CA ASP A 650 -28.22 -35.22 28.49
C ASP A 650 -28.95 -34.14 29.29
N GLU A 651 -29.81 -34.55 30.24
CA GLU A 651 -30.61 -33.63 31.07
C GLU A 651 -29.75 -32.68 31.91
N ASN A 652 -28.53 -33.10 32.29
CA ASN A 652 -27.59 -32.28 33.03
C ASN A 652 -26.62 -31.49 32.16
N PHE A 653 -26.85 -31.44 30.84
CA PHE A 653 -25.91 -30.83 29.88
C PHE A 653 -25.38 -29.47 30.34
N PHE A 654 -26.22 -28.53 30.72
CA PHE A 654 -25.79 -27.18 31.13
C PHE A 654 -25.16 -27.11 32.54
N LYS A 655 -25.20 -28.20 33.32
CA LYS A 655 -24.52 -28.28 34.63
C LYS A 655 -23.09 -28.78 34.50
N ASP A 656 -22.87 -29.76 33.59
CA ASP A 656 -21.62 -30.52 33.51
C ASP A 656 -20.87 -30.33 32.20
N ARG A 657 -21.48 -29.66 31.22
CA ARG A 657 -20.95 -29.45 29.89
C ARG A 657 -20.92 -27.97 29.49
N ALA A 658 -19.92 -27.58 28.72
CA ALA A 658 -19.80 -26.30 28.02
C ALA A 658 -19.72 -26.55 26.52
N ILE A 659 -20.05 -25.56 25.71
CA ILE A 659 -19.96 -25.63 24.26
C ILE A 659 -18.76 -24.80 23.80
N HIS A 660 -17.87 -25.40 23.01
CA HIS A 660 -16.81 -24.67 22.33
C HIS A 660 -17.16 -24.56 20.85
N LEU A 661 -17.26 -23.34 20.34
CA LEU A 661 -17.44 -23.04 18.94
C LEU A 661 -16.12 -22.48 18.35
N HIS A 662 -15.69 -23.11 17.29
CA HIS A 662 -14.50 -22.72 16.55
C HIS A 662 -14.84 -22.25 15.14
N PHE A 663 -14.28 -21.12 14.75
CA PHE A 663 -14.36 -20.58 13.39
C PHE A 663 -12.99 -20.71 12.73
N PRO A 664 -12.79 -21.70 11.84
CA PRO A 664 -11.53 -21.94 11.16
C PRO A 664 -11.00 -20.69 10.44
N GLU A 665 -9.72 -20.73 9.99
CA GLU A 665 -9.02 -19.60 9.39
C GLU A 665 -8.80 -18.42 10.36
N GLY A 666 -8.18 -18.70 11.50
CA GLY A 666 -7.93 -17.74 12.57
C GLY A 666 -7.10 -16.52 12.18
N ALA A 667 -6.35 -16.57 11.08
CA ALA A 667 -5.60 -15.44 10.55
C ALA A 667 -6.48 -14.31 9.97
N THR A 668 -7.76 -14.62 9.64
CA THR A 668 -8.71 -13.65 9.09
C THR A 668 -9.67 -13.19 10.19
N PRO A 669 -9.67 -11.90 10.59
CA PRO A 669 -10.66 -11.38 11.53
C PRO A 669 -12.09 -11.54 10.97
N LYS A 670 -13.02 -11.92 11.84
CA LYS A 670 -14.43 -12.13 11.49
C LYS A 670 -15.30 -11.33 12.44
N ASP A 671 -16.21 -10.54 11.90
CA ASP A 671 -17.18 -9.78 12.69
C ASP A 671 -18.50 -9.61 11.94
N GLY A 672 -19.59 -9.48 12.67
CA GLY A 672 -20.92 -9.22 12.13
C GLY A 672 -22.02 -10.13 12.72
N PRO A 673 -23.29 -9.66 12.69
CA PRO A 673 -24.42 -10.39 13.28
C PRO A 673 -24.97 -11.50 12.37
N SER A 674 -24.64 -11.50 11.07
CA SER A 674 -25.24 -12.36 10.03
C SER A 674 -24.92 -13.86 10.18
N ALA A 675 -24.06 -14.25 11.12
CA ALA A 675 -23.80 -15.64 11.46
C ALA A 675 -24.75 -16.21 12.53
N GLY A 676 -25.71 -15.43 13.01
CA GLY A 676 -26.58 -15.79 14.13
C GLY A 676 -27.29 -17.15 13.98
N ILE A 677 -27.99 -17.38 12.85
CA ILE A 677 -28.65 -18.66 12.60
C ILE A 677 -27.66 -19.81 12.41
N THR A 678 -26.46 -19.54 11.88
CA THR A 678 -25.39 -20.55 11.74
C THR A 678 -24.87 -21.00 13.11
N ILE A 679 -24.59 -20.03 13.98
CA ILE A 679 -24.16 -20.26 15.36
C ILE A 679 -25.22 -21.02 16.13
N THR A 680 -26.49 -20.60 16.04
CA THR A 680 -27.62 -21.28 16.69
C THR A 680 -27.72 -22.74 16.24
N THR A 681 -27.57 -22.99 14.93
CA THR A 681 -27.61 -24.34 14.37
C THR A 681 -26.44 -25.20 14.90
N ALA A 682 -25.25 -24.64 15.05
CA ALA A 682 -24.10 -25.32 15.63
C ALA A 682 -24.39 -25.69 17.11
N ILE A 683 -24.90 -24.75 17.90
CA ILE A 683 -25.27 -24.96 19.30
C ILE A 683 -26.35 -26.07 19.43
N VAL A 684 -27.44 -25.97 18.65
CA VAL A 684 -28.52 -26.96 18.65
C VAL A 684 -27.98 -28.33 18.23
N SER A 685 -27.11 -28.39 17.22
CA SER A 685 -26.50 -29.66 16.78
C SER A 685 -25.64 -30.31 17.87
N VAL A 686 -24.80 -29.53 18.59
CA VAL A 686 -24.03 -30.03 19.75
C VAL A 686 -24.96 -30.55 20.84
N LEU A 687 -25.97 -29.74 21.17
CA LEU A 687 -26.89 -30.00 22.27
C LEU A 687 -27.71 -31.27 22.03
N THR A 688 -28.24 -31.42 20.81
CA THR A 688 -29.18 -32.51 20.46
C THR A 688 -28.51 -33.69 19.77
N ASN A 689 -27.22 -33.61 19.46
CA ASN A 689 -26.45 -34.58 18.65
C ASN A 689 -27.06 -34.85 17.25
N ARG A 690 -27.84 -33.90 16.71
CA ARG A 690 -28.43 -34.00 15.37
C ARG A 690 -27.42 -33.61 14.32
N LYS A 691 -27.32 -34.38 13.24
CA LYS A 691 -26.43 -34.11 12.12
C LYS A 691 -26.96 -32.96 11.25
N VAL A 692 -26.09 -32.04 10.88
CA VAL A 692 -26.37 -30.91 9.96
C VAL A 692 -25.98 -31.28 8.53
N ARG A 693 -26.84 -31.01 7.59
CA ARG A 693 -26.58 -31.17 6.15
C ARG A 693 -25.39 -30.32 5.72
N GLN A 694 -24.50 -30.91 4.93
CA GLN A 694 -23.28 -30.21 4.44
C GLN A 694 -23.45 -29.59 3.04
N ASP A 695 -24.54 -29.90 2.32
CA ASP A 695 -24.89 -29.34 1.02
C ASP A 695 -25.74 -28.07 1.08
N ILE A 696 -26.00 -27.60 2.31
CA ILE A 696 -26.75 -26.37 2.60
C ILE A 696 -25.86 -25.35 3.34
N ALA A 697 -26.02 -24.08 3.01
CA ALA A 697 -25.45 -22.98 3.78
C ALA A 697 -26.53 -22.00 4.22
N MET A 698 -26.21 -21.16 5.21
CA MET A 698 -27.17 -20.23 5.76
C MET A 698 -26.53 -18.91 6.18
N THR A 699 -27.31 -17.86 6.18
CA THR A 699 -26.94 -16.55 6.72
C THR A 699 -28.18 -15.85 7.23
N GLY A 700 -28.08 -15.19 8.36
CA GLY A 700 -29.19 -14.46 9.00
C GLY A 700 -28.80 -14.05 10.41
N GLU A 701 -29.22 -12.89 10.82
CA GLU A 701 -29.17 -12.46 12.21
C GLU A 701 -30.33 -13.11 12.99
N ILE A 702 -30.09 -13.47 14.21
CA ILE A 702 -31.13 -14.08 15.08
C ILE A 702 -31.44 -13.16 16.26
N THR A 703 -32.70 -13.01 16.61
CA THR A 703 -33.14 -12.34 17.84
C THR A 703 -33.25 -13.35 18.98
N ILE A 704 -33.35 -12.86 20.23
CA ILE A 704 -33.60 -13.69 21.39
C ILE A 704 -34.97 -14.39 21.36
N THR A 705 -35.92 -13.91 20.53
CA THR A 705 -37.24 -14.50 20.28
C THR A 705 -37.21 -15.55 19.18
N GLY A 706 -36.13 -15.61 18.39
CA GLY A 706 -35.94 -16.56 17.31
C GLY A 706 -36.34 -16.05 15.93
N ASP A 707 -36.64 -14.76 15.80
CA ASP A 707 -36.88 -14.16 14.51
C ASP A 707 -35.56 -14.03 13.72
N VAL A 708 -35.64 -14.19 12.41
CA VAL A 708 -34.48 -14.12 11.50
C VAL A 708 -34.53 -12.79 10.75
N LEU A 709 -33.59 -11.91 11.06
CA LEU A 709 -33.52 -10.55 10.50
C LEU A 709 -32.70 -10.49 9.22
N ALA A 710 -33.00 -9.48 8.39
CA ALA A 710 -32.31 -9.20 7.15
C ALA A 710 -30.81 -8.94 7.32
N ILE A 711 -30.06 -9.27 6.27
CA ILE A 711 -28.60 -9.12 6.25
C ILE A 711 -28.13 -8.46 4.94
N GLY A 712 -26.95 -7.88 4.94
CA GLY A 712 -26.35 -7.31 3.74
C GLY A 712 -25.52 -8.31 2.93
N GLY A 713 -25.28 -7.98 1.65
CA GLY A 713 -24.41 -8.73 0.75
C GLY A 713 -24.96 -10.09 0.33
N VAL A 714 -26.28 -10.17 0.10
CA VAL A 714 -26.99 -11.40 -0.31
C VAL A 714 -26.39 -11.97 -1.59
N ARG A 715 -26.22 -11.14 -2.62
CA ARG A 715 -25.66 -11.51 -3.91
C ARG A 715 -24.29 -12.16 -3.76
N GLU A 716 -23.36 -11.50 -3.06
CA GLU A 716 -22.00 -12.00 -2.86
C GLU A 716 -21.98 -13.30 -2.07
N LYS A 717 -22.82 -13.42 -1.03
CA LYS A 717 -22.92 -14.62 -0.21
C LYS A 717 -23.43 -15.82 -1.01
N VAL A 718 -24.41 -15.62 -1.88
CA VAL A 718 -24.94 -16.67 -2.77
C VAL A 718 -23.88 -17.09 -3.79
N ILE A 719 -23.15 -16.14 -4.40
CA ILE A 719 -22.03 -16.44 -5.29
C ILE A 719 -20.97 -17.27 -4.55
N GLY A 720 -20.61 -16.89 -3.31
CA GLY A 720 -19.66 -17.62 -2.48
C GLY A 720 -20.11 -19.04 -2.17
N ALA A 721 -21.40 -19.24 -1.89
CA ALA A 721 -21.98 -20.55 -1.68
C ALA A 721 -21.93 -21.44 -2.94
N HIS A 722 -22.26 -20.89 -4.11
CA HIS A 722 -22.19 -21.59 -5.38
C HIS A 722 -20.74 -22.06 -5.69
N ARG A 723 -19.76 -21.15 -5.50
CA ARG A 723 -18.35 -21.46 -5.68
C ARG A 723 -17.85 -22.57 -4.76
N ALA A 724 -18.38 -22.64 -3.53
CA ALA A 724 -18.10 -23.72 -2.58
C ALA A 724 -18.82 -25.05 -2.91
N GLY A 725 -19.57 -25.11 -4.02
CA GLY A 725 -20.32 -26.28 -4.44
C GLY A 725 -21.56 -26.58 -3.58
N ILE A 726 -22.07 -25.57 -2.86
CA ILE A 726 -23.29 -25.65 -2.07
C ILE A 726 -24.50 -25.58 -3.01
N LYS A 727 -25.50 -26.41 -2.75
CA LYS A 727 -26.69 -26.52 -3.61
C LYS A 727 -27.89 -25.76 -3.10
N GLU A 728 -28.00 -25.57 -1.79
CA GLU A 728 -29.13 -24.92 -1.14
C GLU A 728 -28.65 -23.82 -0.21
N VAL A 729 -29.33 -22.69 -0.20
CA VAL A 729 -29.01 -21.55 0.68
C VAL A 729 -30.26 -21.13 1.44
N ILE A 730 -30.12 -20.82 2.73
CA ILE A 730 -31.17 -20.24 3.56
C ILE A 730 -30.85 -18.77 3.78
N LEU A 731 -31.80 -17.92 3.43
CA LEU A 731 -31.76 -16.47 3.57
C LEU A 731 -32.93 -16.01 4.48
N PRO A 732 -32.82 -14.85 5.13
CA PRO A 732 -33.98 -14.23 5.81
C PRO A 732 -35.11 -13.91 4.83
N GLU A 733 -36.36 -14.00 5.29
CA GLU A 733 -37.55 -13.68 4.45
C GLU A 733 -37.48 -12.26 3.91
N ASP A 734 -37.03 -11.29 4.73
CA ASP A 734 -36.94 -9.87 4.35
C ASP A 734 -35.92 -9.60 3.25
N ASN A 735 -34.96 -10.51 3.02
CA ASN A 735 -34.03 -10.44 1.91
C ASN A 735 -34.59 -11.05 0.60
N ARG A 736 -35.86 -11.35 0.51
CA ARG A 736 -36.48 -11.86 -0.73
C ARG A 736 -36.34 -10.88 -1.88
N VAL A 737 -36.45 -9.58 -1.60
CA VAL A 737 -36.27 -8.52 -2.60
C VAL A 737 -34.85 -8.46 -3.16
N ASP A 738 -33.84 -8.78 -2.34
CA ASP A 738 -32.42 -8.75 -2.76
C ASP A 738 -32.07 -9.91 -3.71
N THR A 739 -32.96 -10.91 -3.85
CA THR A 739 -32.73 -12.00 -4.80
C THR A 739 -32.85 -11.57 -6.26
N ASP A 740 -33.44 -10.40 -6.55
CA ASP A 740 -33.48 -9.85 -7.90
C ASP A 740 -32.09 -9.51 -8.43
N GLU A 741 -31.17 -9.18 -7.52
CA GLU A 741 -29.76 -8.92 -7.86
C GLU A 741 -28.94 -10.19 -8.16
N ILE A 742 -29.46 -11.39 -7.84
CA ILE A 742 -28.76 -12.65 -8.08
C ILE A 742 -28.88 -12.99 -9.59
N PRO A 743 -27.77 -13.28 -10.29
CA PRO A 743 -27.82 -13.70 -11.70
C PRO A 743 -28.71 -14.93 -11.94
N ASP A 744 -29.43 -14.91 -13.06
CA ASP A 744 -30.39 -15.98 -13.41
C ASP A 744 -29.71 -17.36 -13.56
N GLU A 745 -28.47 -17.40 -14.00
CA GLU A 745 -27.66 -18.61 -14.08
C GLU A 745 -27.49 -19.26 -12.69
N LEU A 746 -27.30 -18.45 -11.65
CA LEU A 746 -27.19 -18.95 -10.27
C LEU A 746 -28.56 -19.38 -9.72
N LYS A 747 -29.62 -18.59 -10.00
CA LYS A 747 -30.98 -18.97 -9.58
C LYS A 747 -31.42 -20.32 -10.14
N SER A 748 -30.97 -20.64 -11.35
CA SER A 748 -31.28 -21.94 -12.00
C SER A 748 -30.53 -23.13 -11.41
N THR A 749 -29.36 -22.89 -10.78
CA THR A 749 -28.47 -23.96 -10.28
C THR A 749 -28.54 -24.14 -8.77
N MET A 750 -29.08 -23.17 -8.02
CA MET A 750 -29.14 -23.18 -6.57
C MET A 750 -30.59 -23.05 -6.08
N LYS A 751 -30.91 -23.78 -5.01
CA LYS A 751 -32.21 -23.67 -4.35
C LYS A 751 -32.12 -22.67 -3.19
N ILE A 752 -32.90 -21.61 -3.26
CA ILE A 752 -32.93 -20.56 -2.24
C ILE A 752 -34.17 -20.81 -1.36
N HIS A 753 -33.96 -20.90 -0.07
CA HIS A 753 -35.00 -21.02 0.96
C HIS A 753 -35.05 -19.70 1.75
N PHE A 754 -36.25 -19.35 2.19
CA PHE A 754 -36.48 -18.18 3.04
C PHE A 754 -36.98 -18.61 4.42
N ALA A 755 -36.48 -17.97 5.46
CA ALA A 755 -36.83 -18.22 6.85
C ALA A 755 -37.22 -16.93 7.56
N LYS A 756 -38.38 -16.95 8.23
CA LYS A 756 -38.83 -15.87 9.14
C LYS A 756 -38.33 -16.14 10.56
N THR A 757 -38.30 -17.40 10.94
CA THR A 757 -37.91 -17.82 12.28
C THR A 757 -36.87 -18.93 12.22
N TYR A 758 -36.18 -19.15 13.33
CA TYR A 758 -35.23 -20.25 13.43
C TYR A 758 -35.89 -21.62 13.30
N ASP A 759 -37.18 -21.74 13.62
CA ASP A 759 -37.94 -22.99 13.43
C ASP A 759 -37.98 -23.38 11.93
N ASP A 760 -38.07 -22.41 11.03
CA ASP A 760 -38.01 -22.67 9.59
C ASP A 760 -36.62 -23.14 9.15
N VAL A 761 -35.57 -22.55 9.70
CA VAL A 761 -34.18 -22.97 9.50
C VAL A 761 -34.01 -24.41 9.97
N SER A 762 -34.46 -24.72 11.19
CA SER A 762 -34.25 -26.04 11.81
C SER A 762 -34.90 -27.20 11.05
N LYS A 763 -36.02 -26.96 10.35
CA LYS A 763 -36.70 -27.97 9.51
C LYS A 763 -35.87 -28.34 8.26
N LEU A 764 -35.00 -27.44 7.79
CA LEU A 764 -34.24 -27.58 6.53
C LEU A 764 -32.83 -28.13 6.75
N VAL A 765 -32.20 -27.76 7.87
CA VAL A 765 -30.76 -27.98 8.06
C VAL A 765 -30.39 -29.31 8.64
N PHE A 766 -31.25 -29.91 9.47
CA PHE A 766 -30.96 -31.18 10.11
C PHE A 766 -31.31 -32.39 9.22
N VAL A 767 -30.43 -33.39 9.24
CA VAL A 767 -30.69 -34.66 8.56
C VAL A 767 -31.89 -35.32 9.24
N LYS A 768 -32.86 -35.75 8.43
CA LYS A 768 -34.05 -36.46 8.89
C LYS A 768 -33.70 -37.83 9.46
#